data_7b7069bd62fdf4fddc9f0954c8b39314
#
_entry.id   7b7069bd62fdf4fddc9f0954c8b39314
#
_cell.length_a   1.000
_cell.length_b   1.000
_cell.length_c   1.000
_cell.angle_alpha   90.00
_cell.angle_beta   90.00
_cell.angle_gamma   90.00
#
_symmetry.space_group_name_H-M   'P 1'
#
loop_
_entity.id
_entity.type
_entity.pdbx_description
1 polymer ?
#
loop_
_entity_poly.entity_id
_entity_poly.type
_entity_poly.pdbx_seq_one_letter_code
_entity_poly.pdbx_strand_id
1 'polypeptide(L)'
;MKHNPNFSEDELEYLEPENLDTQRQFRQPTKASYRDADHGQDPDQDRSQDRNLGAAGXPAAAGTASTADAADPTGPDTAAARPNTANRNIGADTAATAHNAGKSDKGTSEADVDTAAAQVPGTAPAAAFPNTEATGRRTAGGGTAGQNAAGQRTTGQATAGQDTAAQGARNGHDADESDAKGTTGGAGGPRNNGDASDDGDTGGXGXAAXAXDPFASEPIEHRGXPGXSAXAFDPFADDDEDDDGSIDPDHLSSLLADLENIRAQRESERDEKTAQEKSSERSRRQAIDTFRERRGTQRTERPVADGMVRLPFITPADPTAALIDPKEKIKGKKVPPPQLEPGDMVAEQYEILGVIAHGGMGWIYLANDHYVSGRVVVLKGMQAQKSADETAAAEAEREFLADITHPGIVKIFNFIDDDRVPGGFIVMEYVGGPSLRSRRNKQPNELLPVDIAIGYILEILPALEYLHSRGVVYNDLKPDNIIVTEDQVKLIDLGAVSGIGAFGFIYGTQGFQAPEVASKGPSIASDIYTIGRTLAALCLKLPSEDGVFLPGIPNPSKEPELRRFLSLYRLLLRATHRDPQRRFSSIKELRTQLYGVLREVLAIRDGRQYPSQHSLFSPQRTTFGTKHLVFRTDQLIDGIDRTIQITAPEVVSALPTPLVDRDDVGASLLQGTSYAEPQEALETLRQAMRTPEYEHSAEIPLGVVRSMIDLGYTDEARQWLGSIEDRLGQDWRYQWYAGITELLHDDYIDAQEYFATVLDLLPGEAAPKLAIAAINELILQQIDYSETSLIDATVARACSNLYTTLADLPSSAFEGQPEIWSHVTQDPGALRFNSMRLYGIVWATNPTTVSSAFGLARQLRAEGQVELSVATLDKVPNASRHFRMALLTTVLQLIVHNLSESRIRRAARRLEEVPTNEPRFLQIKIAVISAGLNFLRNADLARASSPNDLFEYAFTQRGLRTGLAETLRALARQAPFSRHRYALVDLANQVRPITTF
;
A
#
# COMPACT_ATOMS: atom_id res chain seq x y z
N MET A 1 -39.88 -62.29 -1.99
CA MET A 1 -39.99 -60.92 -2.38
C MET A 1 -38.72 -60.50 -3.15
N LYS A 2 -38.92 -60.05 -4.38
CA LYS A 2 -37.83 -59.85 -5.33
C LYS A 2 -36.98 -58.69 -4.89
N HIS A 3 -35.64 -58.91 -4.84
CA HIS A 3 -34.63 -57.87 -4.70
C HIS A 3 -34.87 -56.78 -5.74
N ASN A 4 -34.98 -55.57 -5.29
CA ASN A 4 -34.92 -54.40 -6.16
C ASN A 4 -33.45 -53.98 -6.20
N PRO A 5 -32.77 -54.00 -7.35
CA PRO A 5 -31.33 -53.98 -7.44
C PRO A 5 -30.72 -52.57 -7.43
N ASN A 6 -31.42 -51.59 -6.92
CA ASN A 6 -31.04 -50.23 -7.24
C ASN A 6 -30.35 -49.42 -6.11
N PHE A 7 -29.89 -50.08 -5.05
CA PHE A 7 -29.09 -49.38 -4.00
C PHE A 7 -28.15 -50.37 -3.32
N SER A 8 -26.88 -50.32 -3.69
CA SER A 8 -25.81 -51.11 -3.08
C SER A 8 -25.26 -50.39 -1.82
N GLU A 9 -24.45 -51.09 -1.03
CA GLU A 9 -23.77 -50.50 0.12
C GLU A 9 -22.89 -49.27 -0.27
N ASP A 10 -22.52 -49.22 -1.54
CA ASP A 10 -21.79 -48.11 -2.15
C ASP A 10 -22.60 -46.79 -2.21
N GLU A 11 -23.93 -46.85 -2.14
CA GLU A 11 -24.80 -45.67 -2.17
C GLU A 11 -24.90 -44.93 -0.81
N LEU A 12 -24.47 -45.58 0.27
CA LEU A 12 -24.30 -44.87 1.56
C LEU A 12 -23.06 -43.95 1.57
N GLU A 13 -22.06 -44.31 0.78
CA GLU A 13 -20.91 -43.41 0.55
C GLU A 13 -21.31 -42.12 -0.15
N TYR A 14 -22.42 -42.14 -0.88
CA TYR A 14 -22.99 -41.00 -1.59
C TYR A 14 -23.40 -39.84 -0.67
N LEU A 15 -23.64 -40.13 0.58
CA LEU A 15 -24.06 -39.11 1.56
C LEU A 15 -22.87 -38.50 2.35
N GLU A 16 -21.66 -38.96 2.07
CA GLU A 16 -20.45 -38.36 2.67
C GLU A 16 -20.05 -37.10 1.93
N PRO A 17 -19.58 -36.07 2.63
CA PRO A 17 -19.04 -34.91 1.97
C PRO A 17 -17.88 -35.22 1.03
N GLU A 18 -17.05 -36.22 1.35
CA GLU A 18 -15.95 -36.66 0.47
C GLU A 18 -16.49 -37.21 -0.86
N ASN A 19 -17.62 -37.91 -0.83
CA ASN A 19 -18.25 -38.40 -2.05
C ASN A 19 -19.02 -37.32 -2.82
N LEU A 20 -19.40 -36.24 -2.14
CA LEU A 20 -19.89 -35.07 -2.85
C LEU A 20 -18.76 -34.43 -3.68
N ASP A 21 -17.51 -34.57 -3.24
CA ASP A 21 -16.36 -34.11 -3.98
C ASP A 21 -15.77 -35.15 -4.95
N THR A 22 -15.94 -36.43 -4.66
CA THR A 22 -15.33 -37.55 -5.43
C THR A 22 -16.16 -38.11 -6.56
N GLN A 23 -17.39 -37.64 -6.77
CA GLN A 23 -18.22 -38.08 -7.91
C GLN A 23 -17.53 -37.88 -9.27
N ARG A 24 -16.48 -37.08 -9.33
CA ARG A 24 -15.64 -36.96 -10.52
C ARG A 24 -14.83 -38.22 -10.83
N GLN A 25 -14.47 -39.02 -9.83
CA GLN A 25 -13.65 -40.22 -10.07
C GLN A 25 -14.42 -41.32 -10.79
N PHE A 26 -15.76 -41.37 -10.69
CA PHE A 26 -16.60 -42.40 -11.33
C PHE A 26 -17.11 -42.02 -12.72
N ARG A 27 -16.90 -40.77 -13.14
CA ARG A 27 -17.21 -40.33 -14.51
C ARG A 27 -15.99 -39.80 -15.22
N GLN A 28 -14.92 -40.56 -15.24
CA GLN A 28 -13.89 -40.30 -16.24
C GLN A 28 -14.51 -40.71 -17.60
N PRO A 29 -14.57 -39.79 -18.57
CA PRO A 29 -14.75 -40.24 -19.94
C PRO A 29 -13.57 -41.15 -20.23
N THR A 30 -13.86 -42.35 -20.70
CA THR A 30 -12.87 -43.24 -21.24
C THR A 30 -11.87 -42.40 -22.07
N LYS A 31 -10.62 -42.49 -21.76
CA LYS A 31 -9.51 -41.93 -22.55
C LYS A 31 -9.59 -42.59 -23.94
N ALA A 32 -10.40 -42.03 -24.82
CA ALA A 32 -10.39 -42.33 -26.23
C ALA A 32 -10.21 -41.02 -26.96
N SER A 33 -9.08 -40.91 -27.57
CA SER A 33 -8.68 -39.91 -28.55
C SER A 33 -7.89 -38.71 -28.08
N TYR A 34 -6.72 -38.97 -27.53
CA TYR A 34 -5.55 -38.09 -27.75
C TYR A 34 -4.29 -38.97 -27.64
N ARG A 35 -4.18 -39.90 -28.58
CA ARG A 35 -2.91 -40.53 -28.94
C ARG A 35 -2.99 -40.87 -30.41
N ASP A 36 -1.92 -40.57 -31.07
CA ASP A 36 -1.52 -40.92 -32.43
C ASP A 36 -1.87 -39.93 -33.52
N ALA A 37 -1.08 -38.87 -33.54
CA ALA A 37 -0.65 -38.27 -34.80
C ALA A 37 0.85 -38.10 -34.73
N ASP A 38 1.54 -39.21 -34.71
CA ASP A 38 2.94 -39.26 -35.14
C ASP A 38 3.20 -40.58 -35.77
N HIS A 39 3.49 -40.54 -37.04
CA HIS A 39 4.27 -41.44 -37.88
C HIS A 39 3.77 -41.48 -39.31
N GLY A 40 4.53 -40.74 -40.15
CA GLY A 40 5.20 -41.40 -41.20
C GLY A 40 4.56 -41.46 -42.59
N GLN A 41 5.26 -40.80 -43.43
CA GLN A 41 5.48 -41.15 -44.85
C GLN A 41 4.69 -40.36 -45.89
N ASP A 42 5.41 -39.38 -46.44
CA ASP A 42 5.43 -39.03 -47.82
C ASP A 42 5.51 -40.31 -48.71
N PRO A 43 4.98 -40.37 -49.97
CA PRO A 43 5.39 -39.51 -51.05
C PRO A 43 4.37 -39.25 -52.18
N ASP A 44 4.67 -38.16 -52.87
CA ASP A 44 4.57 -37.95 -54.33
C ASP A 44 3.27 -37.96 -55.12
N GLN A 45 3.24 -36.94 -55.97
CA GLN A 45 2.58 -36.83 -57.30
C GLN A 45 1.15 -36.30 -57.28
N ASP A 46 0.71 -35.46 -58.07
CA ASP A 46 1.17 -34.78 -59.26
C ASP A 46 0.01 -33.93 -59.82
N ARG A 47 0.38 -32.80 -60.49
CA ARG A 47 -0.39 -32.06 -61.51
C ARG A 47 -1.60 -31.22 -61.06
N SER A 48 -1.61 -30.07 -61.39
CA SER A 48 -1.36 -29.17 -62.51
C SER A 48 -2.49 -28.20 -62.74
N GLN A 49 -2.10 -27.02 -63.17
CA GLN A 49 -2.86 -26.12 -64.05
C GLN A 49 -3.84 -25.18 -63.34
N ASP A 50 -3.85 -23.98 -63.50
CA ASP A 50 -3.35 -23.01 -64.42
C ASP A 50 -4.09 -21.68 -64.27
N ARG A 51 -3.40 -20.60 -64.52
CA ARG A 51 -3.82 -19.31 -65.07
C ARG A 51 -4.20 -18.21 -64.12
N ASN A 52 -3.41 -17.19 -64.04
CA ASN A 52 -2.89 -16.22 -64.95
C ASN A 52 -3.56 -14.86 -64.76
N LEU A 53 -2.74 -13.89 -64.87
CA LEU A 53 -2.91 -12.44 -65.24
C LEU A 53 -3.11 -11.53 -64.02
N GLY A 54 -2.29 -10.52 -63.82
CA GLY A 54 -1.32 -9.78 -64.54
C GLY A 54 -1.08 -8.48 -63.84
N ALA A 55 0.15 -8.10 -63.70
CA ALA A 55 0.91 -7.07 -64.29
C ALA A 55 0.46 -5.65 -63.92
N ALA A 56 1.23 -4.79 -63.52
CA ALA A 56 2.39 -3.99 -63.81
C ALA A 56 2.46 -2.88 -62.77
N GLY A 57 3.46 -2.33 -62.37
CA GLY A 57 4.77 -2.14 -62.81
C GLY A 57 5.36 -0.91 -62.13
N UNK A 58 6.65 -0.88 -61.77
CA UNK A 58 7.41 -0.14 -61.44
C UNK A 58 7.78 0.72 -61.84
N PRO A 59 8.82 1.48 -61.82
CA PRO A 59 10.25 1.35 -61.56
C PRO A 59 10.81 2.35 -60.54
N ALA A 60 11.76 2.04 -59.78
CA ALA A 60 13.22 2.03 -59.95
C ALA A 60 13.86 3.34 -60.39
N ALA A 61 14.83 3.75 -59.65
CA ALA A 61 16.16 4.22 -60.00
C ALA A 61 16.73 5.09 -58.88
N ALA A 62 17.83 4.64 -58.32
CA ALA A 62 19.22 4.73 -58.69
C ALA A 62 19.82 6.04 -58.25
N GLY A 63 20.82 5.98 -57.49
CA GLY A 63 22.21 5.81 -57.53
C GLY A 63 22.87 7.04 -56.94
N THR A 64 24.00 7.15 -56.47
CA THR A 64 25.35 6.77 -56.71
C THR A 64 26.16 7.18 -55.51
N ALA A 65 26.98 6.38 -54.85
CA ALA A 65 28.36 5.98 -55.14
C ALA A 65 29.41 7.07 -54.98
N SER A 66 30.44 6.70 -54.31
CA SER A 66 31.85 7.04 -54.44
C SER A 66 32.50 7.37 -53.11
N THR A 67 33.38 6.63 -52.67
CA THR A 67 34.71 6.07 -52.86
C THR A 67 35.65 6.51 -51.77
N ALA A 68 36.25 5.56 -51.12
CA ALA A 68 37.63 5.11 -51.09
C ALA A 68 38.55 5.99 -50.24
N ASP A 69 39.48 5.55 -49.44
CA ASP A 69 40.56 4.59 -49.58
C ASP A 69 41.17 4.30 -48.21
N ALA A 70 41.43 3.11 -47.84
CA ALA A 70 42.64 2.32 -47.84
C ALA A 70 43.72 2.72 -46.83
N ALA A 71 44.06 1.83 -45.91
CA ALA A 71 45.38 1.18 -45.80
C ALA A 71 45.59 0.44 -44.50
N ASP A 72 45.73 -0.84 -44.61
CA ASP A 72 46.42 -1.80 -43.70
C ASP A 72 47.92 -1.66 -43.89
N PRO A 73 48.91 -2.28 -43.21
CA PRO A 73 48.82 -3.51 -42.44
C PRO A 73 49.79 -3.64 -41.21
N THR A 74 49.73 -4.68 -40.49
CA THR A 74 50.72 -5.75 -40.17
C THR A 74 50.45 -6.43 -38.84
N GLY A 75 50.25 -7.74 -38.94
CA GLY A 75 50.40 -8.68 -37.88
C GLY A 75 51.84 -9.13 -37.70
N PRO A 76 52.23 -10.21 -37.03
CA PRO A 76 51.50 -11.49 -36.89
C PRO A 76 51.63 -12.26 -35.54
N ASP A 77 50.88 -13.32 -35.48
CA ASP A 77 51.14 -14.70 -35.01
C ASP A 77 51.42 -14.95 -33.52
N THR A 78 50.97 -15.95 -32.91
CA THR A 78 50.66 -17.38 -33.19
C THR A 78 49.85 -17.98 -32.01
N ALA A 79 48.86 -18.67 -32.29
CA ALA A 79 48.60 -20.11 -32.38
C ALA A 79 48.46 -20.89 -31.07
N ALA A 80 47.30 -21.39 -30.75
CA ALA A 80 46.80 -22.76 -30.73
C ALA A 80 47.22 -23.58 -29.47
N ALA A 81 46.42 -24.31 -28.80
CA ALA A 81 45.57 -25.40 -29.04
C ALA A 81 45.06 -26.01 -27.72
N ARG A 82 43.83 -26.50 -27.69
CA ARG A 82 43.32 -27.56 -26.80
C ARG A 82 43.91 -28.91 -27.18
N PRO A 83 43.83 -30.08 -26.46
CA PRO A 83 42.73 -30.47 -25.55
C PRO A 83 43.11 -31.54 -24.45
N ASN A 84 42.16 -31.74 -23.55
CA ASN A 84 41.61 -33.00 -23.02
C ASN A 84 42.49 -34.04 -22.24
N THR A 85 41.86 -34.41 -21.17
CA THR A 85 41.57 -35.76 -20.60
C THR A 85 42.38 -36.29 -19.41
N ALA A 86 41.62 -36.51 -18.39
CA ALA A 86 41.43 -37.75 -17.62
C ALA A 86 42.44 -38.21 -16.56
N ASN A 87 41.93 -38.19 -15.32
CA ASN A 87 41.85 -39.41 -14.49
C ASN A 87 43.00 -39.87 -13.61
N ARG A 88 42.60 -40.17 -12.39
CA ARG A 88 43.09 -41.15 -11.39
C ARG A 88 44.02 -40.73 -10.26
N ASN A 89 43.49 -40.65 -9.10
CA ASN A 89 43.55 -41.51 -7.90
C ASN A 89 44.87 -41.72 -7.19
N ILE A 90 44.70 -41.86 -5.87
CA ILE A 90 45.58 -42.47 -4.84
C ILE A 90 46.52 -41.46 -4.18
N GLY A 91 46.58 -41.27 -2.88
CA GLY A 91 46.20 -41.92 -1.65
C GLY A 91 47.17 -41.51 -0.57
N ALA A 92 46.63 -41.58 0.61
CA ALA A 92 47.28 -41.88 1.86
C ALA A 92 48.39 -40.99 2.46
N ASP A 93 48.18 -40.68 3.60
CA ASP A 93 48.74 -40.94 4.97
C ASP A 93 49.68 -39.85 5.43
N THR A 94 49.64 -39.50 6.60
CA THR A 94 49.82 -39.86 8.00
C THR A 94 50.17 -38.62 8.79
N ALA A 95 49.51 -38.48 9.87
CA ALA A 95 49.88 -38.65 11.27
C ALA A 95 50.66 -37.48 11.91
N ALA A 96 50.23 -37.11 12.98
CA ALA A 96 50.25 -37.29 14.42
C ALA A 96 50.89 -36.07 15.10
N THR A 97 50.65 -35.66 16.25
CA THR A 97 50.49 -36.15 17.64
C THR A 97 50.26 -34.96 18.54
N ALA A 98 49.38 -35.04 19.44
CA ALA A 98 49.37 -35.39 20.88
C ALA A 98 49.90 -34.25 21.76
N HIS A 99 49.40 -33.97 22.92
CA HIS A 99 49.16 -34.47 24.24
C HIS A 99 48.51 -33.38 25.08
N ASN A 100 47.85 -33.50 26.14
CA ASN A 100 47.60 -34.49 27.21
C ASN A 100 46.70 -33.79 28.22
N ALA A 101 45.78 -34.43 28.73
CA ALA A 101 45.54 -35.15 30.00
C ALA A 101 45.01 -34.20 31.10
N GLY A 102 44.14 -34.55 31.96
CA GLY A 102 43.58 -35.77 32.42
C GLY A 102 42.54 -35.55 33.47
N LYS A 103 41.79 -36.60 33.65
CA LYS A 103 41.33 -37.33 34.85
C LYS A 103 40.55 -36.55 35.88
N SER A 104 39.51 -37.01 36.44
CA SER A 104 38.83 -38.27 36.79
C SER A 104 37.88 -37.90 37.90
N ASP A 105 36.84 -38.51 38.33
CA ASP A 105 36.35 -39.85 38.42
C ASP A 105 35.00 -39.84 39.15
N LYS A 106 34.10 -40.72 38.71
CA LYS A 106 33.14 -41.54 39.46
C LYS A 106 32.12 -40.94 40.45
N GLY A 107 30.94 -41.43 40.36
CA GLY A 107 30.05 -41.74 41.49
C GLY A 107 28.58 -41.76 41.23
N THR A 108 28.08 -42.88 40.91
CA THR A 108 26.75 -43.47 40.98
C THR A 108 25.77 -42.92 42.04
N SER A 109 24.48 -42.81 41.70
CA SER A 109 23.35 -43.58 42.27
C SER A 109 22.05 -42.73 42.40
N GLU A 110 21.05 -43.26 41.81
CA GLU A 110 19.63 -43.42 42.14
C GLU A 110 18.91 -42.50 43.11
N ALA A 111 17.75 -42.12 42.66
CA ALA A 111 16.43 -42.19 43.29
C ALA A 111 15.76 -40.89 43.77
N ASP A 112 14.54 -40.77 43.27
CA ASP A 112 13.28 -40.27 43.85
C ASP A 112 12.95 -38.79 43.89
N VAL A 113 11.96 -38.49 43.07
CA VAL A 113 10.65 -37.85 43.34
C VAL A 113 10.62 -36.70 44.36
N ASP A 114 10.39 -35.48 43.87
CA ASP A 114 9.17 -34.77 44.30
C ASP A 114 8.96 -33.45 43.55
N THR A 115 7.69 -33.19 43.30
CA THR A 115 6.99 -32.07 42.75
C THR A 115 7.39 -30.69 43.28
N ALA A 116 7.63 -29.74 42.40
CA ALA A 116 7.44 -28.32 42.70
C ALA A 116 6.92 -27.53 41.48
N ALA A 117 5.73 -27.03 41.62
CA ALA A 117 5.04 -26.19 40.68
C ALA A 117 5.73 -24.84 40.52
N ALA A 118 6.05 -24.47 39.27
CA ALA A 118 6.51 -23.12 38.93
C ALA A 118 5.30 -22.24 38.59
N GLN A 119 5.13 -21.19 39.36
CA GLN A 119 4.09 -20.16 39.16
C GLN A 119 4.41 -19.28 37.94
N VAL A 120 3.43 -19.09 37.09
CA VAL A 120 3.40 -18.11 36.02
C VAL A 120 2.87 -16.78 36.56
N PRO A 121 3.50 -15.63 36.31
CA PRO A 121 2.97 -14.34 36.79
C PRO A 121 1.71 -13.94 36.04
N GLY A 122 0.71 -13.53 36.81
CA GLY A 122 -0.62 -13.21 36.30
C GLY A 122 -0.72 -11.91 35.53
N THR A 123 -1.63 -11.92 34.61
CA THR A 123 -2.15 -10.77 33.86
C THR A 123 -2.99 -9.86 34.78
N ALA A 124 -2.77 -8.57 34.73
CA ALA A 124 -3.54 -7.56 35.41
C ALA A 124 -4.97 -7.42 34.83
N PRO A 125 -5.99 -7.19 35.67
CA PRO A 125 -7.37 -7.12 35.18
C PRO A 125 -7.74 -5.75 34.61
N ALA A 126 -8.55 -5.77 33.56
CA ALA A 126 -9.17 -4.59 32.97
C ALA A 126 -10.20 -3.97 33.93
N ALA A 127 -10.16 -2.66 34.07
CA ALA A 127 -11.08 -1.89 34.90
C ALA A 127 -12.50 -1.87 34.30
N ALA A 128 -13.46 -2.26 35.09
CA ALA A 128 -14.90 -2.18 34.80
C ALA A 128 -15.45 -0.79 35.13
N PHE A 129 -16.25 -0.23 34.25
CA PHE A 129 -17.04 0.97 34.53
C PHE A 129 -18.35 0.61 35.26
N PRO A 130 -18.82 1.40 36.25
CA PRO A 130 -20.02 1.06 36.99
C PRO A 130 -21.33 1.42 36.29
N ASN A 131 -22.26 0.50 36.30
CA ASN A 131 -23.67 0.71 35.95
C ASN A 131 -24.37 1.51 37.04
N THR A 132 -25.01 2.60 36.64
CA THR A 132 -25.99 3.26 37.52
C THR A 132 -27.40 2.87 37.11
N GLU A 133 -28.06 2.15 37.97
CA GLU A 133 -29.50 1.91 37.93
C GLU A 133 -30.28 3.18 38.31
N ALA A 134 -31.31 3.49 37.52
CA ALA A 134 -32.33 4.44 37.91
C ALA A 134 -33.71 3.80 37.82
N THR A 135 -34.23 3.61 38.96
CA THR A 135 -35.62 3.21 39.26
C THR A 135 -36.58 4.34 38.98
N GLY A 136 -37.74 4.11 38.44
CA GLY A 136 -38.83 4.96 38.74
C GLY A 136 -40.10 4.94 37.93
N ARG A 137 -41.06 4.40 38.33
CA ARG A 137 -42.51 4.59 38.43
C ARG A 137 -43.36 5.07 37.27
N ARG A 138 -44.29 4.21 37.01
CA ARG A 138 -45.58 4.29 36.32
C ARG A 138 -46.36 5.60 36.47
N THR A 139 -47.11 5.96 35.41
CA THR A 139 -48.58 6.09 35.54
C THR A 139 -49.24 6.11 34.15
N ALA A 140 -50.45 5.64 34.19
CA ALA A 140 -51.32 5.18 33.12
C ALA A 140 -52.17 6.25 32.48
N GLY A 141 -52.79 5.90 31.39
CA GLY A 141 -53.95 6.49 30.79
C GLY A 141 -53.72 6.82 29.28
N GLY A 142 -54.50 6.45 28.36
CA GLY A 142 -55.79 5.92 28.21
C GLY A 142 -56.36 6.36 26.85
N GLY A 143 -56.89 5.36 26.13
CA GLY A 143 -57.92 5.59 25.10
C GLY A 143 -57.46 6.01 23.71
N THR A 144 -57.93 5.58 22.64
CA THR A 144 -58.95 4.81 21.98
C THR A 144 -58.76 4.94 20.46
N ALA A 145 -58.71 3.89 19.75
CA ALA A 145 -59.65 3.26 18.85
C ALA A 145 -59.87 3.85 17.44
N GLY A 146 -59.90 2.98 16.48
CA GLY A 146 -60.45 3.17 15.15
C GLY A 146 -59.57 2.60 14.04
N GLN A 147 -59.65 1.43 13.69
CA GLN A 147 -60.46 0.54 12.87
C GLN A 147 -60.49 0.89 11.37
N ASN A 148 -60.06 -0.13 10.61
CA ASN A 148 -60.61 -0.67 9.34
C ASN A 148 -60.09 -0.06 8.05
N ALA A 149 -59.91 -0.71 6.95
CA ALA A 149 -60.19 -2.10 6.51
C ALA A 149 -59.52 -2.35 5.15
N ALA A 150 -59.32 -3.62 4.93
CA ALA A 150 -59.06 -4.37 3.73
C ALA A 150 -59.70 -3.94 2.41
N GLY A 151 -59.05 -4.29 1.30
CA GLY A 151 -59.64 -4.28 0.00
C GLY A 151 -58.75 -4.88 -1.08
N GLN A 152 -59.11 -6.05 -1.50
CA GLN A 152 -58.53 -7.01 -2.44
C GLN A 152 -58.66 -6.62 -3.93
N ARG A 153 -57.63 -7.12 -4.74
CA ARG A 153 -57.75 -7.71 -6.11
C ARG A 153 -58.45 -6.84 -7.20
N THR A 154 -57.97 -6.82 -8.47
CA THR A 154 -57.89 -7.91 -9.45
C THR A 154 -57.21 -7.46 -10.76
N THR A 155 -56.59 -8.39 -11.36
CA THR A 155 -56.17 -8.62 -12.75
C THR A 155 -57.02 -8.00 -13.88
N GLY A 156 -56.32 -7.63 -14.98
CA GLY A 156 -56.96 -7.39 -16.26
C GLY A 156 -55.98 -7.12 -17.42
N GLN A 157 -55.95 -8.05 -18.32
CA GLN A 157 -55.16 -8.14 -19.55
C GLN A 157 -55.63 -7.24 -20.68
N ALA A 158 -54.65 -6.74 -21.50
CA ALA A 158 -54.62 -6.66 -22.98
C ALA A 158 -55.63 -5.81 -23.74
N THR A 159 -55.26 -4.94 -24.61
CA THR A 159 -55.11 -5.10 -26.04
C THR A 159 -54.93 -3.79 -26.79
N ALA A 160 -54.22 -3.92 -27.90
CA ALA A 160 -53.78 -3.06 -28.95
C ALA A 160 -54.83 -2.09 -29.57
N GLY A 161 -54.29 -1.08 -30.27
CA GLY A 161 -55.04 -0.28 -31.28
C GLY A 161 -54.39 1.07 -31.51
N GLN A 162 -53.75 1.22 -32.42
CA GLN A 162 -53.36 1.86 -33.68
C GLN A 162 -54.05 3.22 -33.96
N ASP A 163 -53.17 4.11 -34.49
CA ASP A 163 -53.39 5.17 -35.53
C ASP A 163 -54.08 6.46 -35.05
N THR A 164 -53.71 7.64 -35.46
CA THR A 164 -53.21 8.32 -36.65
C THR A 164 -52.96 9.79 -36.34
N ALA A 165 -51.87 10.37 -36.75
CA ALA A 165 -51.62 11.31 -37.84
C ALA A 165 -52.16 12.76 -37.72
N ALA A 166 -51.31 13.68 -38.04
CA ALA A 166 -51.44 14.90 -38.81
C ALA A 166 -51.25 16.23 -38.06
N GLN A 167 -50.19 16.88 -38.33
CA GLN A 167 -49.94 18.01 -39.27
C GLN A 167 -50.16 19.40 -38.72
N GLY A 168 -49.22 20.22 -38.97
CA GLY A 168 -49.28 21.58 -39.29
C GLY A 168 -48.58 22.58 -38.37
N ALA A 169 -47.59 23.12 -38.70
CA ALA A 169 -47.01 23.94 -39.76
C ALA A 169 -46.81 25.41 -39.32
N ARG A 170 -45.59 25.82 -39.44
CA ARG A 170 -45.08 27.07 -40.04
C ARG A 170 -44.97 28.38 -39.26
N ASN A 171 -43.77 28.85 -39.38
CA ASN A 171 -43.23 30.20 -39.68
C ASN A 171 -42.90 31.06 -38.45
N GLY A 172 -41.77 31.70 -38.34
CA GLY A 172 -40.74 32.11 -39.27
C GLY A 172 -40.27 33.53 -38.95
N HIS A 173 -39.04 33.79 -39.26
CA HIS A 173 -38.35 35.08 -39.37
C HIS A 173 -37.87 35.74 -38.09
N ASP A 174 -36.69 35.99 -38.03
CA ASP A 174 -35.52 36.63 -38.61
C ASP A 174 -35.02 37.85 -37.81
N ALA A 175 -33.72 37.87 -37.67
CA ALA A 175 -32.76 38.96 -37.72
C ALA A 175 -32.80 40.00 -36.60
N ASP A 176 -31.73 40.34 -36.09
CA ASP A 176 -30.51 40.99 -36.32
C ASP A 176 -30.05 41.83 -35.12
N GLU A 177 -28.81 41.66 -34.83
CA GLU A 177 -27.74 42.63 -34.51
C GLU A 177 -27.88 43.69 -33.42
N SER A 178 -26.87 43.71 -32.63
CA SER A 178 -25.91 44.76 -32.30
C SER A 178 -25.95 45.39 -30.90
N ASP A 179 -24.79 45.26 -30.31
CA ASP A 179 -23.94 46.22 -29.63
C ASP A 179 -24.38 47.02 -28.38
N ALA A 180 -23.51 46.92 -27.42
CA ALA A 180 -22.86 47.95 -26.64
C ALA A 180 -23.39 48.33 -25.26
N LYS A 181 -22.44 48.05 -24.34
CA LYS A 181 -21.95 48.92 -23.25
C LYS A 181 -22.89 49.61 -22.29
N GLY A 182 -22.57 49.40 -21.01
CA GLY A 182 -22.47 50.52 -20.07
C GLY A 182 -23.28 50.44 -18.80
N THR A 183 -22.56 50.14 -17.75
CA THR A 183 -22.44 50.85 -16.46
C THR A 183 -23.64 51.07 -15.52
N THR A 184 -23.34 50.63 -14.28
CA THR A 184 -23.63 51.24 -12.98
C THR A 184 -25.04 51.28 -12.40
N GLY A 185 -25.08 50.77 -11.18
CA GLY A 185 -25.66 51.50 -10.08
C GLY A 185 -26.94 51.00 -9.44
N GLY A 186 -26.81 50.65 -8.23
CA GLY A 186 -27.61 51.21 -7.14
C GLY A 186 -28.81 50.43 -6.59
N ALA A 187 -28.60 49.98 -5.41
CA ALA A 187 -29.37 50.14 -4.18
C ALA A 187 -30.89 49.82 -4.14
N GLY A 188 -31.29 49.17 -3.12
CA GLY A 188 -32.61 49.31 -2.56
C GLY A 188 -33.22 48.09 -1.89
N GLY A 189 -33.10 47.99 -0.53
CA GLY A 189 -33.99 47.16 0.26
C GLY A 189 -35.38 47.81 0.39
N PRO A 190 -36.33 47.23 1.02
CA PRO A 190 -36.59 47.40 2.45
C PRO A 190 -37.27 46.26 3.19
N ARG A 191 -36.99 46.10 4.49
CA ARG A 191 -37.76 46.24 5.73
C ARG A 191 -39.23 45.74 5.71
N ASN A 192 -39.60 44.91 6.67
CA ASN A 192 -40.33 45.24 7.94
C ASN A 192 -40.75 43.96 8.63
N ASN A 193 -40.51 43.85 9.85
CA ASN A 193 -41.11 44.20 11.12
C ASN A 193 -42.10 43.19 11.69
N GLY A 194 -41.89 42.87 12.86
CA GLY A 194 -42.69 43.09 14.07
C GLY A 194 -42.97 41.78 14.79
N ASP A 195 -42.85 41.69 15.90
CA ASP A 195 -43.03 42.12 17.28
C ASP A 195 -43.33 40.90 18.16
N ALA A 196 -42.66 40.73 19.19
CA ALA A 196 -42.74 41.07 20.55
C ALA A 196 -43.15 39.97 21.54
N SER A 197 -42.43 39.93 22.63
CA SER A 197 -42.73 39.59 24.05
C SER A 197 -42.75 38.11 24.44
N ASP A 198 -42.32 37.63 25.53
CA ASP A 198 -41.72 38.15 26.76
C ASP A 198 -41.51 36.95 27.71
N ASP A 199 -40.58 37.10 28.60
CA ASP A 199 -40.48 36.44 29.90
C ASP A 199 -39.86 35.02 30.05
N GLY A 200 -38.77 35.01 30.71
CA GLY A 200 -38.61 34.30 31.96
C GLY A 200 -37.64 33.13 32.11
N ASP A 201 -36.47 33.45 32.53
CA ASP A 201 -35.72 32.92 33.65
C ASP A 201 -35.14 31.49 33.70
N THR A 202 -33.88 31.50 34.05
CA THR A 202 -32.99 30.55 34.77
C THR A 202 -32.37 29.36 34.10
N GLY A 203 -31.08 29.45 33.98
CA GLY A 203 -30.17 28.57 34.71
C GLY A 203 -29.49 27.44 33.93
N GLY A 204 -28.22 27.61 33.75
CA GLY A 204 -27.35 26.48 33.70
C GLY A 204 -26.42 26.26 32.47
N UNK A 205 -25.24 26.62 32.53
CA UNK A 205 -24.20 26.71 31.74
C UNK A 205 -23.59 25.60 31.20
N GLY A 206 -23.26 25.68 30.28
CA GLY A 206 -22.33 24.73 29.68
C GLY A 206 -21.44 25.37 28.61
N UNK A 207 -20.36 25.73 29.02
CA UNK A 207 -19.49 26.43 28.23
C UNK A 207 -19.02 25.72 27.13
N ALA A 208 -19.04 26.13 26.18
CA ALA A 208 -18.28 25.74 24.97
C ALA A 208 -17.19 26.78 24.71
N ALA A 209 -15.94 26.31 24.80
CA ALA A 209 -14.77 27.17 24.59
C ALA A 209 -14.59 27.54 23.10
N UNK A 210 -14.70 28.76 22.93
CA UNK A 210 -14.34 29.26 21.70
C UNK A 210 -12.96 29.68 21.78
N ALA A 211 -12.36 29.14 20.81
CA ALA A 211 -10.96 29.46 20.63
C ALA A 211 -10.71 30.86 20.10
N UNK A 212 -10.21 31.53 20.78
CA UNK A 212 -9.93 32.83 20.49
C UNK A 212 -8.81 32.87 19.60
N ASP A 213 -8.72 33.54 18.69
CA ASP A 213 -7.67 33.85 17.72
C ASP A 213 -6.65 34.86 18.38
N PRO A 214 -5.39 34.48 18.54
CA PRO A 214 -4.43 35.31 19.29
C PRO A 214 -3.81 36.47 18.48
N PHE A 215 -4.34 36.82 17.30
CA PHE A 215 -3.75 37.86 16.45
C PHE A 215 -4.65 39.07 16.10
N ALA A 216 -5.69 39.32 16.88
CA ALA A 216 -6.45 40.57 16.69
C ALA A 216 -5.78 41.69 17.51
N SER A 217 -5.06 42.58 16.83
CA SER A 217 -4.50 43.79 17.40
C SER A 217 -5.54 44.91 17.39
N GLU A 218 -5.91 45.37 18.58
CA GLU A 218 -6.71 46.61 18.76
C GLU A 218 -5.85 47.88 18.56
N PRO A 219 -6.40 48.98 18.05
CA PRO A 219 -5.65 50.22 17.86
C PRO A 219 -5.50 50.98 19.18
N ILE A 220 -4.28 51.43 19.46
CA ILE A 220 -3.92 52.21 20.62
C ILE A 220 -4.36 53.68 20.40
N GLU A 221 -5.28 54.21 21.22
CA GLU A 221 -5.59 55.63 21.28
C GLU A 221 -4.44 56.44 21.92
N HIS A 222 -3.86 57.39 21.18
CA HIS A 222 -2.93 58.38 21.66
C HIS A 222 -3.64 59.46 22.41
N ARG A 223 -3.41 59.60 23.74
CA ARG A 223 -3.67 60.79 24.52
C ARG A 223 -2.41 61.68 24.45
N GLY A 224 -2.58 62.85 23.80
CA GLY A 224 -1.52 63.84 23.68
C GLY A 224 -1.21 64.66 24.96
N UNK A 225 0.13 65.09 25.09
CA UNK A 225 0.58 65.93 26.05
C UNK A 225 1.25 67.11 25.42
N PRO A 226 1.34 67.79 26.08
CA PRO A 226 1.65 69.08 25.39
C PRO A 226 3.09 69.24 25.00
N GLY A 227 3.32 69.87 23.90
CA GLY A 227 4.53 69.90 23.20
C GLY A 227 5.65 70.81 23.75
N UNK A 228 6.83 70.52 23.40
CA UNK A 228 7.88 71.42 23.56
C UNK A 228 8.48 71.47 22.25
N SER A 229 8.66 72.44 21.84
CA SER A 229 9.26 72.73 20.57
C SER A 229 10.81 72.42 20.64
N ALA A 230 11.22 71.54 19.88
CA ALA A 230 12.68 71.29 19.73
C ALA A 230 13.21 72.11 18.54
N UNK A 231 13.83 72.99 18.89
CA UNK A 231 14.42 73.69 17.95
C UNK A 231 15.58 73.01 17.56
N ALA A 232 15.80 72.87 16.28
CA ALA A 232 16.95 72.36 15.60
C ALA A 232 18.17 73.18 15.83
N PHE A 233 19.22 72.58 16.31
CA PHE A 233 20.51 73.14 16.47
C PHE A 233 21.32 72.92 15.16
N ASP A 234 21.65 74.00 14.52
CA ASP A 234 22.54 74.02 13.33
C ASP A 234 23.99 74.34 13.84
N PRO A 235 24.94 73.42 13.68
CA PRO A 235 26.31 73.63 14.23
C PRO A 235 27.26 74.42 13.35
N PHE A 236 26.78 75.12 12.31
CA PHE A 236 27.68 75.88 11.41
C PHE A 236 27.21 77.29 11.10
N ALA A 237 26.82 78.05 12.17
CA ALA A 237 26.66 79.49 12.00
C ALA A 237 27.86 80.17 12.56
N ASP A 238 28.61 80.79 11.67
CA ASP A 238 29.77 81.64 12.01
C ASP A 238 29.28 82.98 12.57
N ASP A 239 29.74 83.33 13.76
CA ASP A 239 29.77 84.76 14.23
C ASP A 239 31.11 85.01 14.93
N ASP A 240 31.88 85.81 14.29
CA ASP A 240 33.10 86.38 14.81
C ASP A 240 32.81 87.50 15.83
N GLU A 241 33.20 87.31 17.08
CA GLU A 241 33.53 88.44 17.95
C GLU A 241 34.55 88.04 19.02
N ASP A 242 35.63 88.72 19.01
CA ASP A 242 36.77 88.66 19.96
C ASP A 242 36.36 88.99 21.41
N ASP A 243 36.51 88.01 22.33
CA ASP A 243 36.53 88.34 23.74
C ASP A 243 37.66 87.60 24.46
N ASP A 244 38.58 88.41 25.03
CA ASP A 244 39.70 87.99 25.81
C ASP A 244 39.25 87.54 27.22
N GLY A 245 39.04 86.27 27.34
CA GLY A 245 38.47 85.63 28.54
C GLY A 245 39.51 84.87 29.35
N SER A 246 39.94 85.36 30.40
CA SER A 246 40.63 84.57 31.42
C SER A 246 39.68 83.66 32.12
N ILE A 247 39.91 82.41 32.04
CA ILE A 247 39.09 81.32 32.65
C ILE A 247 39.32 81.27 34.14
N ASP A 248 38.30 81.57 34.92
CA ASP A 248 38.34 81.52 36.39
C ASP A 248 38.55 80.03 36.82
N PRO A 249 39.59 79.76 37.66
CA PRO A 249 39.89 78.38 38.11
C PRO A 249 38.74 77.69 38.87
N ASP A 250 37.88 78.47 39.54
CA ASP A 250 36.71 77.90 40.25
C ASP A 250 35.63 77.41 39.30
N HIS A 251 35.46 77.99 38.10
CA HIS A 251 34.52 77.57 37.08
C HIS A 251 35.01 76.29 36.35
N LEU A 252 36.28 76.12 36.14
CA LEU A 252 36.86 74.89 35.56
C LEU A 252 36.72 73.73 36.52
N SER A 253 36.89 73.96 37.82
CA SER A 253 36.63 72.87 38.84
C SER A 253 35.20 72.46 38.90
N SER A 254 34.22 73.33 38.72
CA SER A 254 32.81 73.03 38.67
C SER A 254 32.46 72.26 37.42
N LEU A 255 32.96 72.60 36.24
CA LEU A 255 32.79 71.95 34.98
C LEU A 255 33.36 70.47 34.99
N LEU A 256 34.53 70.30 35.63
CA LEU A 256 35.16 68.99 35.77
C LEU A 256 34.32 68.09 36.68
N ALA A 257 33.77 68.64 37.78
CA ALA A 257 32.88 67.87 38.68
C ALA A 257 31.58 67.49 37.98
N ASP A 258 31.02 68.38 37.13
CA ASP A 258 29.82 68.10 36.36
C ASP A 258 30.10 67.02 35.28
N LEU A 259 31.26 67.07 34.63
CA LEU A 259 31.66 66.01 33.66
C LEU A 259 31.86 64.65 34.33
N GLU A 260 32.44 64.65 35.55
CA GLU A 260 32.58 63.38 36.32
C GLU A 260 31.20 62.82 36.74
N ASN A 261 30.30 63.70 37.16
CA ASN A 261 28.89 63.29 37.48
C ASN A 261 28.15 62.75 36.27
N ILE A 262 28.24 63.36 35.08
CA ILE A 262 27.67 62.95 33.84
C ILE A 262 28.29 61.65 33.42
N ARG A 263 29.58 61.42 33.61
CA ARG A 263 30.27 60.19 33.30
C ARG A 263 29.76 59.01 34.20
N ALA A 264 29.67 59.29 35.51
CA ALA A 264 29.17 58.32 36.49
C ALA A 264 27.70 57.97 36.22
N GLN A 265 26.86 58.95 35.83
CA GLN A 265 25.46 58.66 35.40
C GLN A 265 25.41 57.82 34.17
N ARG A 266 26.22 58.11 33.14
CA ARG A 266 26.24 57.28 31.91
C ARG A 266 26.75 55.86 32.16
N GLU A 267 27.73 55.69 33.08
CA GLU A 267 28.20 54.35 33.47
C GLU A 267 27.11 53.61 34.24
N SER A 268 26.38 54.21 35.15
CA SER A 268 25.27 53.67 35.88
C SER A 268 24.10 53.25 34.93
N GLU A 269 23.73 54.10 33.98
CA GLU A 269 22.71 53.87 32.97
C GLU A 269 23.12 52.72 32.03
N ARG A 270 24.39 52.59 31.70
CA ARG A 270 24.97 51.51 30.89
C ARG A 270 24.89 50.18 31.65
N ASP A 271 25.23 50.18 32.93
CA ASP A 271 25.17 48.99 33.78
C ASP A 271 23.71 48.54 34.01
N GLU A 272 22.78 49.48 34.21
CA GLU A 272 21.34 49.19 34.32
C GLU A 272 20.76 48.63 33.02
N LYS A 273 21.12 49.22 31.86
CA LYS A 273 20.71 48.69 30.55
C LYS A 273 21.23 47.28 30.33
N THR A 274 22.50 47.05 30.63
CA THR A 274 23.15 45.75 30.50
C THR A 274 22.51 44.71 31.45
N ALA A 275 22.18 45.12 32.69
CA ALA A 275 21.48 44.26 33.66
C ALA A 275 20.05 43.96 33.22
N GLN A 276 19.36 44.95 32.63
CA GLN A 276 18.00 44.78 32.11
C GLN A 276 17.96 43.89 30.86
N GLU A 277 18.94 44.00 29.95
CA GLU A 277 19.13 43.17 28.80
C GLU A 277 19.40 41.70 29.21
N LYS A 278 20.32 41.49 30.16
CA LYS A 278 20.62 40.16 30.71
C LYS A 278 19.41 39.54 31.42
N SER A 279 18.62 40.32 32.12
CA SER A 279 17.40 39.91 32.79
C SER A 279 16.31 39.53 31.76
N SER A 280 16.16 40.34 30.72
CA SER A 280 15.22 40.07 29.61
C SER A 280 15.61 38.80 28.84
N GLU A 281 16.91 38.63 28.56
CA GLU A 281 17.42 37.39 27.93
C GLU A 281 17.17 36.14 28.79
N ARG A 282 17.40 36.22 30.10
CA ARG A 282 17.13 35.13 31.04
C ARG A 282 15.63 34.79 31.05
N SER A 283 14.77 35.79 31.12
CA SER A 283 13.32 35.59 31.09
C SER A 283 12.86 34.98 29.77
N ARG A 284 13.43 35.46 28.66
CA ARG A 284 13.16 34.91 27.32
C ARG A 284 13.61 33.44 27.18
N ARG A 285 14.82 33.09 27.65
CA ARG A 285 15.34 31.72 27.68
C ARG A 285 14.45 30.84 28.54
N GLN A 286 14.11 31.28 29.72
CA GLN A 286 13.25 30.54 30.67
C GLN A 286 11.86 30.34 30.10
N ALA A 287 11.29 31.31 29.40
CA ALA A 287 10.00 31.17 28.70
C ALA A 287 10.07 30.12 27.55
N ILE A 288 11.16 30.19 26.76
CA ILE A 288 11.40 29.22 25.67
C ILE A 288 11.59 27.81 26.24
N ASP A 289 12.35 27.65 27.31
CA ASP A 289 12.62 26.37 27.94
C ASP A 289 11.33 25.80 28.57
N THR A 290 10.54 26.64 29.26
CA THR A 290 9.23 26.25 29.79
C THR A 290 8.27 25.83 28.64
N PHE A 291 8.30 26.55 27.53
CA PHE A 291 7.49 26.22 26.35
C PHE A 291 7.94 24.89 25.73
N ARG A 292 9.26 24.67 25.63
CA ARG A 292 9.83 23.40 25.15
C ARG A 292 9.50 22.24 26.08
N GLU A 293 9.64 22.45 27.40
CA GLU A 293 9.27 21.43 28.41
C GLU A 293 7.79 21.05 28.33
N ARG A 294 6.89 22.02 28.21
CA ARG A 294 5.46 21.78 28.04
C ARG A 294 5.13 21.03 26.77
N ARG A 295 5.86 21.29 25.68
CA ARG A 295 5.70 20.54 24.42
C ARG A 295 6.28 19.12 24.55
N GLY A 296 7.44 18.98 25.19
CA GLY A 296 8.15 17.70 25.30
C GLY A 296 7.51 16.68 26.22
N THR A 297 6.75 17.09 27.23
CA THR A 297 6.17 16.19 28.24
C THR A 297 4.85 15.53 27.81
N GLN A 298 4.23 15.94 26.71
CA GLN A 298 2.90 15.47 26.34
C GLN A 298 2.84 14.60 25.08
N ARG A 299 3.90 14.47 24.32
CA ARG A 299 3.88 13.73 23.05
C ARG A 299 5.05 12.75 22.96
N THR A 300 4.74 11.47 22.98
CA THR A 300 5.72 10.40 22.76
C THR A 300 5.84 10.01 21.28
N GLU A 301 4.79 10.26 20.50
CA GLU A 301 4.67 9.83 19.12
C GLU A 301 3.94 10.87 18.27
N ARG A 302 4.28 10.94 17.00
CA ARG A 302 3.64 11.78 15.99
C ARG A 302 2.95 10.92 14.94
N PRO A 303 1.63 11.06 14.72
CA PRO A 303 0.95 10.34 13.65
C PRO A 303 1.33 10.93 12.28
N VAL A 304 1.60 10.05 11.31
CA VAL A 304 1.92 10.39 9.92
C VAL A 304 1.18 9.43 8.99
N ALA A 305 1.25 9.65 7.67
CA ALA A 305 0.60 8.81 6.66
C ALA A 305 -0.89 8.61 6.99
N ASP A 306 -1.62 9.73 7.09
CA ASP A 306 -3.06 9.77 7.41
C ASP A 306 -3.40 9.09 8.75
N GLY A 307 -2.45 9.10 9.70
CA GLY A 307 -2.61 8.50 11.03
C GLY A 307 -2.30 7.01 11.09
N MET A 308 -1.92 6.39 9.99
CA MET A 308 -1.63 4.95 9.92
C MET A 308 -0.36 4.58 10.69
N VAL A 309 0.65 5.45 10.66
CA VAL A 309 1.95 5.21 11.31
C VAL A 309 2.17 6.23 12.44
N ARG A 310 2.82 5.80 13.51
CA ARG A 310 3.23 6.67 14.61
C ARG A 310 4.75 6.72 14.65
N LEU A 311 5.33 7.86 14.24
CA LEU A 311 6.77 8.06 14.31
C LEU A 311 7.16 8.47 15.73
N PRO A 312 8.31 7.99 16.25
CA PRO A 312 8.80 8.41 17.56
C PRO A 312 9.10 9.90 17.59
N PHE A 313 8.67 10.58 18.64
CA PHE A 313 8.94 12.00 18.88
C PHE A 313 10.43 12.21 19.16
N ILE A 314 10.99 13.26 18.59
CA ILE A 314 12.40 13.65 18.80
C ILE A 314 12.45 14.88 19.69
N THR A 315 13.04 14.75 20.87
CA THR A 315 13.25 15.89 21.77
C THR A 315 14.31 16.82 21.15
N PRO A 316 14.04 18.12 21.02
CA PRO A 316 15.05 19.05 20.53
C PRO A 316 16.30 19.02 21.41
N ALA A 317 17.46 18.90 20.79
CA ALA A 317 18.75 18.98 21.48
C ALA A 317 19.33 20.39 21.36
N ASP A 318 20.16 20.79 22.30
CA ASP A 318 20.92 22.03 22.21
C ASP A 318 21.79 22.01 20.94
N PRO A 319 21.77 23.03 20.09
CA PRO A 319 22.61 23.05 18.89
C PRO A 319 24.10 22.81 19.13
N THR A 320 24.62 23.26 20.27
CA THR A 320 26.04 23.05 20.64
C THR A 320 26.37 21.57 20.88
N ALA A 321 25.38 20.73 21.17
CA ALA A 321 25.56 19.25 21.28
C ALA A 321 25.92 18.60 19.93
N ALA A 322 25.74 19.30 18.80
CA ALA A 322 26.14 18.84 17.48
C ALA A 322 27.61 19.08 17.17
N LEU A 323 28.32 19.88 17.98
CA LEU A 323 29.74 20.21 17.77
C LEU A 323 30.62 18.97 17.91
N ILE A 324 31.58 18.81 17.02
CA ILE A 324 32.53 17.69 16.99
C ILE A 324 33.98 18.24 17.13
N ASP A 325 34.88 17.44 17.71
CA ASP A 325 36.31 17.74 17.69
C ASP A 325 36.90 17.41 16.30
N PRO A 326 37.40 18.42 15.57
CA PRO A 326 38.03 18.19 14.27
C PRO A 326 39.18 17.17 14.32
N LYS A 327 39.94 17.17 15.43
CA LYS A 327 41.11 16.30 15.63
C LYS A 327 40.72 14.83 15.62
N GLU A 328 39.56 14.46 16.18
CA GLU A 328 39.03 13.09 16.15
C GLU A 328 38.64 12.66 14.72
N LYS A 329 38.05 13.59 13.95
CA LYS A 329 37.61 13.32 12.58
C LYS A 329 38.80 13.15 11.61
N ILE A 330 39.88 13.89 11.84
CA ILE A 330 41.12 13.89 11.03
C ILE A 330 41.96 12.61 11.29
N LYS A 331 41.85 12.00 12.48
CA LYS A 331 42.67 10.87 12.92
C LYS A 331 42.58 9.68 11.96
N GLY A 332 43.64 9.42 11.22
CA GLY A 332 43.75 8.32 10.26
C GLY A 332 43.20 8.60 8.86
N LYS A 333 42.76 9.81 8.57
CA LYS A 333 42.24 10.22 7.26
C LYS A 333 42.98 11.42 6.72
N LYS A 334 43.18 11.52 5.40
CA LYS A 334 43.76 12.68 4.75
C LYS A 334 42.69 13.80 4.58
N VAL A 335 42.21 14.32 5.71
CA VAL A 335 41.25 15.41 5.73
C VAL A 335 42.00 16.67 6.16
N PRO A 336 41.94 17.78 5.40
CA PRO A 336 42.58 19.05 5.82
C PRO A 336 41.92 19.59 7.11
N PRO A 337 42.63 20.34 7.94
CA PRO A 337 42.05 20.98 9.11
C PRO A 337 40.98 22.00 8.70
N PRO A 338 40.02 22.33 9.59
CA PRO A 338 39.05 23.39 9.30
C PRO A 338 39.77 24.73 9.08
N GLN A 339 39.25 25.53 8.16
CA GLN A 339 39.75 26.84 7.81
C GLN A 339 39.38 27.93 8.83
N LEU A 340 38.29 27.70 9.60
CA LEU A 340 37.77 28.63 10.59
C LEU A 340 37.83 28.01 11.98
N GLU A 341 38.11 28.82 12.98
CA GLU A 341 38.16 28.44 14.40
C GLU A 341 36.97 29.04 15.18
N PRO A 342 36.57 28.42 16.32
CA PRO A 342 35.54 29.03 17.17
C PRO A 342 35.88 30.46 17.57
N GLY A 343 34.95 31.38 17.42
CA GLY A 343 35.12 32.82 17.66
C GLY A 343 35.47 33.62 16.40
N ASP A 344 35.79 32.96 15.26
CA ASP A 344 35.99 33.68 13.99
C ASP A 344 34.69 34.35 13.53
N MET A 345 34.81 35.58 13.03
CA MET A 345 33.70 36.29 12.37
C MET A 345 33.79 36.11 10.86
N VAL A 346 32.67 35.80 10.26
CA VAL A 346 32.50 35.66 8.81
C VAL A 346 31.48 36.72 8.37
N ALA A 347 31.86 37.53 7.36
CA ALA A 347 31.07 38.65 6.83
C ALA A 347 30.59 39.64 7.92
N GLU A 348 31.37 39.80 8.97
CA GLU A 348 31.09 40.70 10.13
C GLU A 348 29.74 40.38 10.83
N GLN A 349 29.12 39.27 10.52
CA GLN A 349 27.76 38.90 10.97
C GLN A 349 27.71 37.53 11.67
N TYR A 350 28.48 36.56 11.20
CA TYR A 350 28.33 35.14 11.64
C TYR A 350 29.53 34.76 12.51
N GLU A 351 29.32 34.59 13.81
CA GLU A 351 30.32 34.11 14.77
C GLU A 351 30.36 32.60 14.78
N ILE A 352 31.49 32.01 14.43
CA ILE A 352 31.66 30.54 14.37
C ILE A 352 31.67 29.96 15.79
N LEU A 353 30.79 28.99 16.05
CA LEU A 353 30.73 28.21 17.30
C LEU A 353 31.63 26.97 17.23
N GLY A 354 31.87 26.46 16.05
CA GLY A 354 32.68 25.26 15.82
C GLY A 354 32.17 24.44 14.62
N VAL A 355 32.75 23.27 14.41
CA VAL A 355 32.36 22.38 13.29
C VAL A 355 31.35 21.34 13.74
N ILE A 356 30.43 21.00 12.85
CA ILE A 356 29.41 19.95 13.09
C ILE A 356 29.58 18.74 12.17
N ALA A 357 30.24 18.90 11.01
CA ALA A 357 30.44 17.80 10.07
C ALA A 357 31.57 18.14 9.08
N HIS A 358 32.05 17.12 8.36
CA HIS A 358 32.88 17.27 7.17
C HIS A 358 32.20 16.50 6.03
N GLY A 359 31.92 17.19 4.94
CA GLY A 359 31.33 16.62 3.72
C GLY A 359 32.26 16.56 2.53
N GLY A 360 31.74 16.26 1.36
CA GLY A 360 32.50 16.24 0.11
C GLY A 360 33.07 17.61 -0.32
N MET A 361 32.39 18.69 0.06
CA MET A 361 32.73 20.05 -0.29
C MET A 361 33.54 20.77 0.79
N GLY A 362 33.77 20.14 1.97
CA GLY A 362 34.53 20.74 3.05
C GLY A 362 33.87 20.64 4.41
N TRP A 363 34.34 21.47 5.35
CA TRP A 363 33.82 21.52 6.70
C TRP A 363 32.49 22.28 6.76
N ILE A 364 31.61 21.83 7.65
CA ILE A 364 30.32 22.46 7.92
C ILE A 364 30.36 23.01 9.33
N TYR A 365 30.09 24.32 9.47
CA TYR A 365 30.22 25.07 10.70
C TYR A 365 28.88 25.42 11.30
N LEU A 366 28.78 25.41 12.61
CA LEU A 366 27.71 26.00 13.39
C LEU A 366 28.10 27.44 13.73
N ALA A 367 27.21 28.41 13.59
CA ALA A 367 27.49 29.81 13.84
C ALA A 367 26.29 30.55 14.46
N ASN A 368 26.55 31.67 15.14
CA ASN A 368 25.54 32.63 15.60
C ASN A 368 25.42 33.77 14.61
N ASP A 369 24.21 34.08 14.20
CA ASP A 369 23.88 35.26 13.39
C ASP A 369 23.63 36.45 14.31
N HIS A 370 24.58 37.38 14.42
CA HIS A 370 24.53 38.54 15.29
C HIS A 370 23.45 39.56 14.89
N TYR A 371 23.10 39.64 13.60
CA TYR A 371 22.10 40.59 13.10
C TYR A 371 20.67 40.11 13.39
N VAL A 372 20.49 38.80 13.67
CA VAL A 372 19.16 38.24 14.00
C VAL A 372 19.19 37.63 15.41
N SER A 373 19.57 38.48 16.40
CA SER A 373 19.49 38.12 17.84
C SER A 373 20.16 36.78 18.21
N GLY A 374 21.32 36.49 17.62
CA GLY A 374 22.08 35.26 17.91
C GLY A 374 21.39 34.03 17.44
N ARG A 375 20.64 34.09 16.34
CA ARG A 375 20.03 32.90 15.72
C ARG A 375 21.11 31.93 15.27
N VAL A 376 20.96 30.65 15.67
CA VAL A 376 21.91 29.63 15.28
C VAL A 376 21.68 29.25 13.79
N VAL A 377 22.75 29.25 13.02
CA VAL A 377 22.77 28.95 11.58
C VAL A 377 23.88 27.94 11.26
N VAL A 378 23.83 27.38 10.05
CA VAL A 378 24.88 26.50 9.51
C VAL A 378 25.55 27.21 8.33
N LEU A 379 26.87 27.23 8.32
CA LEU A 379 27.68 27.67 7.19
C LEU A 379 28.29 26.44 6.52
N LYS A 380 27.98 26.24 5.24
CA LYS A 380 28.50 25.12 4.43
C LYS A 380 29.36 25.70 3.30
N GLY A 381 30.63 25.32 3.25
CA GLY A 381 31.57 25.77 2.21
C GLY A 381 31.11 25.30 0.82
N MET A 382 31.34 26.15 -0.19
CA MET A 382 31.10 25.86 -1.59
C MET A 382 32.41 25.59 -2.31
N GLN A 383 32.36 24.92 -3.46
CA GLN A 383 33.55 24.72 -4.29
C GLN A 383 33.88 25.97 -5.08
N ALA A 384 35.16 26.29 -5.14
CA ALA A 384 35.68 27.40 -5.96
C ALA A 384 35.48 27.08 -7.45
N GLN A 385 34.98 28.05 -8.19
CA GLN A 385 34.77 27.97 -9.62
C GLN A 385 36.03 28.32 -10.39
N LYS A 386 36.18 27.70 -11.55
CA LYS A 386 37.45 27.78 -12.31
C LYS A 386 37.31 28.58 -13.62
N SER A 387 36.11 28.92 -14.07
CA SER A 387 35.87 29.65 -15.31
C SER A 387 34.74 30.68 -15.19
N ALA A 388 34.69 31.65 -16.09
CA ALA A 388 33.64 32.68 -16.14
C ALA A 388 32.25 32.10 -16.45
N ASP A 389 32.21 31.08 -17.29
CA ASP A 389 30.95 30.36 -17.62
C ASP A 389 30.41 29.61 -16.40
N GLU A 390 31.30 29.00 -15.61
CA GLU A 390 30.93 28.32 -14.35
C GLU A 390 30.41 29.33 -13.33
N THR A 391 30.91 30.54 -13.31
CA THR A 391 30.48 31.64 -12.40
C THR A 391 29.03 32.05 -12.71
N ALA A 392 28.69 32.30 -13.98
CA ALA A 392 27.33 32.68 -14.40
C ALA A 392 26.31 31.57 -14.11
N ALA A 393 26.67 30.30 -14.36
CA ALA A 393 25.82 29.15 -14.02
C ALA A 393 25.59 29.03 -12.51
N ALA A 394 26.62 29.28 -11.72
CA ALA A 394 26.53 29.22 -10.26
C ALA A 394 25.73 30.38 -9.66
N GLU A 395 25.77 31.56 -10.26
CA GLU A 395 24.91 32.66 -9.85
C GLU A 395 23.45 32.36 -10.06
N ALA A 396 23.09 31.79 -11.23
CA ALA A 396 21.73 31.34 -11.51
C ALA A 396 21.29 30.21 -10.55
N GLU A 397 22.20 29.28 -10.23
CA GLU A 397 21.95 28.23 -9.23
C GLU A 397 21.70 28.82 -7.85
N ARG A 398 22.51 29.79 -7.43
CA ARG A 398 22.34 30.50 -6.13
C ARG A 398 20.98 31.19 -6.05
N GLU A 399 20.61 31.94 -7.10
CA GLU A 399 19.32 32.63 -7.19
C GLU A 399 18.15 31.62 -7.09
N PHE A 400 18.22 30.52 -7.81
CA PHE A 400 17.23 29.45 -7.77
C PHE A 400 17.14 28.82 -6.37
N LEU A 401 18.28 28.46 -5.77
CA LEU A 401 18.33 27.85 -4.43
C LEU A 401 17.75 28.76 -3.36
N ALA A 402 17.93 30.08 -3.49
CA ALA A 402 17.37 31.07 -2.58
C ALA A 402 15.82 31.13 -2.65
N ASP A 403 15.24 30.83 -3.81
CA ASP A 403 13.79 30.86 -4.03
C ASP A 403 13.09 29.57 -3.50
N ILE A 404 13.84 28.52 -3.17
CA ILE A 404 13.26 27.28 -2.64
C ILE A 404 12.70 27.52 -1.22
N THR A 405 11.38 27.41 -1.08
CA THR A 405 10.72 27.57 0.22
C THR A 405 9.68 26.46 0.39
N HIS A 406 10.00 25.47 1.23
CA HIS A 406 9.11 24.36 1.57
C HIS A 406 9.41 23.87 2.99
N PRO A 407 8.41 23.57 3.83
CA PRO A 407 8.64 23.17 5.22
C PRO A 407 9.50 21.89 5.35
N GLY A 408 9.42 20.97 4.40
CA GLY A 408 10.21 19.73 4.36
C GLY A 408 11.61 19.88 3.75
N ILE A 409 12.06 21.11 3.45
CA ILE A 409 13.39 21.39 2.88
C ILE A 409 14.11 22.40 3.78
N VAL A 410 15.42 22.25 3.93
CA VAL A 410 16.27 23.20 4.69
C VAL A 410 16.19 24.59 4.04
N LYS A 411 15.97 25.63 4.84
CA LYS A 411 15.86 27.00 4.34
C LYS A 411 17.27 27.62 4.19
N ILE A 412 17.56 28.19 3.02
CA ILE A 412 18.75 28.98 2.75
C ILE A 412 18.44 30.42 3.15
N PHE A 413 19.37 31.06 3.87
CA PHE A 413 19.25 32.44 4.35
C PHE A 413 20.10 33.38 3.54
N ASN A 414 21.33 32.97 3.15
CA ASN A 414 22.28 33.86 2.52
C ASN A 414 23.37 33.09 1.77
N PHE A 415 24.04 33.75 0.86
CA PHE A 415 25.31 33.33 0.24
C PHE A 415 26.35 34.41 0.58
N ILE A 416 27.48 34.02 1.10
CA ILE A 416 28.52 34.94 1.54
C ILE A 416 29.88 34.46 1.04
N ASP A 417 30.71 35.40 0.69
CA ASP A 417 32.11 35.15 0.31
C ASP A 417 33.04 35.44 1.49
N ASP A 418 34.12 34.66 1.61
CA ASP A 418 35.14 34.83 2.65
C ASP A 418 36.48 34.35 2.08
N ASP A 419 37.50 35.21 2.21
CA ASP A 419 38.83 34.97 1.65
C ASP A 419 39.49 33.68 2.15
N ARG A 420 39.11 33.20 3.34
CA ARG A 420 39.65 31.97 3.95
C ARG A 420 39.08 30.69 3.29
N VAL A 421 37.91 30.77 2.64
CA VAL A 421 37.25 29.62 2.02
C VAL A 421 36.92 29.95 0.55
N PRO A 422 37.79 29.55 -0.38
CA PRO A 422 37.52 29.77 -1.82
C PRO A 422 36.16 29.20 -2.23
N GLY A 423 35.30 30.00 -2.83
CA GLY A 423 33.94 29.67 -3.19
C GLY A 423 32.89 30.18 -2.21
N GLY A 424 33.30 30.61 -1.03
CA GLY A 424 32.38 31.17 -0.03
C GLY A 424 31.51 30.13 0.70
N PHE A 425 30.45 30.64 1.32
CA PHE A 425 29.51 29.80 2.13
C PHE A 425 28.05 29.97 1.72
N ILE A 426 27.32 28.88 1.82
CA ILE A 426 25.86 28.91 1.93
C ILE A 426 25.52 29.00 3.42
N VAL A 427 24.74 30.01 3.80
CA VAL A 427 24.18 30.16 5.16
C VAL A 427 22.78 29.61 5.17
N MET A 428 22.53 28.61 6.02
CA MET A 428 21.23 27.90 6.04
C MET A 428 20.72 27.65 7.46
N GLU A 429 19.48 27.26 7.53
CA GLU A 429 18.78 26.85 8.76
C GLU A 429 19.54 25.71 9.47
N TYR A 430 19.77 25.85 10.78
CA TYR A 430 20.19 24.71 11.60
C TYR A 430 19.01 23.80 11.82
N VAL A 431 19.08 22.56 11.30
CA VAL A 431 18.05 21.53 11.46
C VAL A 431 18.51 20.56 12.55
N GLY A 432 18.01 20.76 13.75
CA GLY A 432 18.38 19.96 14.93
C GLY A 432 17.65 18.63 14.95
N GLY A 433 18.39 17.53 14.98
CA GLY A 433 17.83 16.18 15.06
C GLY A 433 18.76 15.13 14.46
N PRO A 434 18.46 13.84 14.68
CA PRO A 434 19.25 12.76 14.07
C PRO A 434 18.87 12.54 12.61
N SER A 435 19.84 12.17 11.78
CA SER A 435 19.57 11.68 10.42
C SER A 435 18.91 10.31 10.49
N LEU A 436 18.22 9.90 9.40
CA LEU A 436 17.64 8.56 9.30
C LEU A 436 18.72 7.49 9.37
N ARG A 437 19.93 7.75 8.86
CA ARG A 437 21.09 6.86 9.04
C ARG A 437 21.40 6.64 10.53
N SER A 438 21.49 7.72 11.30
CA SER A 438 21.74 7.65 12.74
C SER A 438 20.64 6.87 13.47
N ARG A 439 19.37 7.08 13.09
CA ARG A 439 18.23 6.38 13.68
C ARG A 439 18.24 4.89 13.31
N ARG A 440 18.53 4.56 12.06
CA ARG A 440 18.65 3.19 11.57
C ARG A 440 19.75 2.43 12.35
N ASN A 441 20.94 3.03 12.46
CA ASN A 441 22.10 2.42 13.13
C ASN A 441 21.89 2.21 14.64
N LYS A 442 20.94 2.90 15.26
CA LYS A 442 20.57 2.71 16.68
C LYS A 442 19.58 1.55 16.91
N GLN A 443 19.03 0.96 15.84
CA GLN A 443 18.14 -0.20 15.95
C GLN A 443 18.96 -1.50 16.19
N PRO A 444 18.37 -2.51 16.83
CA PRO A 444 19.07 -3.75 17.13
C PRO A 444 19.69 -4.44 15.92
N ASN A 445 19.04 -4.43 14.77
CA ASN A 445 19.51 -5.04 13.52
C ASN A 445 20.06 -4.02 12.54
N GLU A 446 20.26 -2.78 12.96
CA GLU A 446 20.61 -1.64 12.10
C GLU A 446 19.62 -1.44 10.94
N LEU A 447 18.34 -1.78 11.16
CA LEU A 447 17.25 -1.61 10.18
C LEU A 447 16.04 -1.01 10.88
N LEU A 448 15.33 -0.11 10.20
CA LEU A 448 14.05 0.40 10.68
C LEU A 448 12.92 -0.60 10.37
N PRO A 449 11.90 -0.70 11.23
CA PRO A 449 10.67 -1.42 10.85
C PRO A 449 10.11 -0.86 9.54
N VAL A 450 9.56 -1.74 8.70
CA VAL A 450 9.11 -1.39 7.34
C VAL A 450 8.09 -0.25 7.34
N ASP A 451 7.10 -0.29 8.24
CA ASP A 451 6.08 0.76 8.35
C ASP A 451 6.67 2.12 8.73
N ILE A 452 7.66 2.12 9.66
CA ILE A 452 8.36 3.34 10.08
C ILE A 452 9.19 3.92 8.92
N ALA A 453 9.89 3.05 8.18
CA ALA A 453 10.67 3.47 7.00
C ALA A 453 9.75 4.08 5.94
N ILE A 454 8.61 3.43 5.63
CA ILE A 454 7.61 3.95 4.70
C ILE A 454 7.03 5.28 5.22
N GLY A 455 6.75 5.38 6.52
CA GLY A 455 6.25 6.60 7.15
C GLY A 455 7.19 7.79 6.94
N TYR A 456 8.50 7.60 7.13
CA TYR A 456 9.49 8.65 6.87
C TYR A 456 9.56 9.03 5.39
N ILE A 457 9.53 8.03 4.49
CA ILE A 457 9.54 8.32 3.04
C ILE A 457 8.29 9.14 2.65
N LEU A 458 7.10 8.74 3.10
CA LEU A 458 5.85 9.47 2.79
C LEU A 458 5.91 10.94 3.26
N GLU A 459 6.61 11.23 4.37
CA GLU A 459 6.77 12.59 4.90
C GLU A 459 7.67 13.48 4.03
N ILE A 460 8.63 12.89 3.29
CA ILE A 460 9.52 13.67 2.42
C ILE A 460 9.02 13.80 0.98
N LEU A 461 8.10 12.92 0.52
CA LEU A 461 7.60 12.95 -0.85
C LEU A 461 7.03 14.32 -1.27
N PRO A 462 6.28 15.06 -0.42
CA PRO A 462 5.79 16.39 -0.80
C PRO A 462 6.92 17.40 -1.08
N ALA A 463 8.05 17.28 -0.40
CA ALA A 463 9.23 18.15 -0.64
C ALA A 463 9.83 17.86 -2.03
N LEU A 464 9.93 16.59 -2.40
CA LEU A 464 10.42 16.17 -3.74
C LEU A 464 9.42 16.55 -4.83
N GLU A 465 8.13 16.37 -4.59
CA GLU A 465 7.05 16.77 -5.52
C GLU A 465 7.10 18.29 -5.78
N TYR A 466 7.36 19.09 -4.73
CA TYR A 466 7.55 20.54 -4.86
C TYR A 466 8.76 20.85 -5.75
N LEU A 467 9.92 20.20 -5.55
CA LEU A 467 11.10 20.42 -6.40
C LEU A 467 10.80 20.07 -7.87
N HIS A 468 10.14 18.92 -8.11
CA HIS A 468 9.76 18.49 -9.46
C HIS A 468 8.83 19.51 -10.14
N SER A 469 7.89 20.11 -9.39
CA SER A 469 7.00 21.15 -9.91
C SER A 469 7.72 22.43 -10.31
N ARG A 470 8.95 22.64 -9.77
CA ARG A 470 9.83 23.77 -10.13
C ARG A 470 10.81 23.43 -11.25
N GLY A 471 10.71 22.21 -11.83
CA GLY A 471 11.58 21.76 -12.93
C GLY A 471 12.95 21.27 -12.50
N VAL A 472 13.14 20.93 -11.22
CA VAL A 472 14.41 20.44 -10.69
C VAL A 472 14.26 19.11 -9.97
N VAL A 473 15.37 18.38 -9.84
CA VAL A 473 15.47 17.11 -9.14
C VAL A 473 16.52 17.17 -8.04
N TYR A 474 16.34 16.36 -7.03
CA TYR A 474 17.16 16.37 -5.81
C TYR A 474 18.49 15.59 -5.97
N ASN A 475 18.48 14.47 -6.70
CA ASN A 475 19.62 13.62 -7.10
C ASN A 475 20.33 12.85 -5.98
N ASP A 476 20.48 13.37 -4.77
CA ASP A 476 21.29 12.77 -3.69
C ASP A 476 20.46 12.35 -2.48
N LEU A 477 19.28 11.74 -2.73
CA LEU A 477 18.46 11.25 -1.63
C LEU A 477 19.10 10.00 -1.00
N LYS A 478 19.37 10.09 0.29
CA LYS A 478 19.95 9.00 1.10
C LYS A 478 19.62 9.22 2.57
N PRO A 479 19.72 8.18 3.42
CA PRO A 479 19.38 8.31 4.84
C PRO A 479 20.15 9.37 5.61
N ASP A 480 21.33 9.78 5.14
CA ASP A 480 22.17 10.83 5.73
C ASP A 480 21.55 12.23 5.57
N ASN A 481 20.91 12.46 4.42
CA ASN A 481 20.39 13.77 4.01
C ASN A 481 18.94 14.01 4.48
N ILE A 482 18.38 13.10 5.28
CA ILE A 482 17.02 13.21 5.85
C ILE A 482 17.14 13.33 7.36
N ILE A 483 16.79 14.51 7.90
CA ILE A 483 16.85 14.81 9.35
C ILE A 483 15.43 14.73 9.92
N VAL A 484 15.32 14.10 11.09
CA VAL A 484 14.05 14.02 11.84
C VAL A 484 14.10 15.06 12.95
N THR A 485 13.19 16.02 12.91
CA THR A 485 13.04 17.06 13.95
C THR A 485 11.88 16.71 14.90
N GLU A 486 11.57 17.59 15.83
CA GLU A 486 10.47 17.37 16.79
C GLU A 486 9.10 17.25 16.09
N ASP A 487 8.86 18.02 15.03
CA ASP A 487 7.54 18.15 14.40
C ASP A 487 7.49 17.74 12.92
N GLN A 488 8.63 17.48 12.29
CA GLN A 488 8.65 17.17 10.84
C GLN A 488 9.91 16.40 10.43
N VAL A 489 9.97 16.06 9.17
CA VAL A 489 11.14 15.46 8.51
C VAL A 489 11.62 16.47 7.47
N LYS A 490 12.93 16.73 7.42
CA LYS A 490 13.49 17.70 6.48
C LYS A 490 14.61 17.11 5.64
N LEU A 491 14.59 17.47 4.35
CA LEU A 491 15.72 17.27 3.45
C LEU A 491 16.76 18.36 3.74
N ILE A 492 17.99 17.93 3.91
CA ILE A 492 19.16 18.82 4.02
C ILE A 492 20.06 18.58 2.80
N ASP A 493 21.00 19.42 2.57
CA ASP A 493 22.01 19.28 1.50
C ASP A 493 21.42 19.37 0.07
N LEU A 494 21.22 20.62 -0.36
CA LEU A 494 20.74 20.94 -1.70
C LEU A 494 21.87 21.03 -2.74
N GLY A 495 23.10 20.62 -2.40
CA GLY A 495 24.27 20.74 -3.26
C GLY A 495 24.31 19.81 -4.49
N ALA A 496 23.32 18.93 -4.65
CA ALA A 496 23.20 18.06 -5.82
C ALA A 496 21.92 18.36 -6.63
N VAL A 497 21.12 19.35 -6.20
CA VAL A 497 19.90 19.76 -6.91
C VAL A 497 20.28 20.32 -8.28
N SER A 498 19.59 19.91 -9.32
CA SER A 498 19.88 20.36 -10.68
C SER A 498 18.61 20.38 -11.54
N GLY A 499 18.64 21.15 -12.60
CA GLY A 499 17.53 21.17 -13.58
C GLY A 499 17.32 19.81 -14.23
N ILE A 500 16.09 19.50 -14.56
CA ILE A 500 15.74 18.27 -15.30
C ILE A 500 16.47 18.29 -16.66
N GLY A 501 17.24 17.24 -16.96
CA GLY A 501 18.00 17.11 -18.19
C GLY A 501 19.31 17.91 -18.23
N ALA A 502 19.72 18.49 -17.10
CA ALA A 502 20.96 19.26 -17.03
C ALA A 502 22.19 18.38 -17.33
N PHE A 503 23.15 18.91 -18.08
CA PHE A 503 24.42 18.24 -18.38
C PHE A 503 25.55 18.93 -17.64
N GLY A 504 26.49 18.16 -17.10
CA GLY A 504 27.65 18.68 -16.38
C GLY A 504 28.03 17.77 -15.23
N PHE A 505 28.69 18.31 -14.23
CA PHE A 505 29.03 17.57 -13.01
C PHE A 505 27.78 17.38 -12.16
N ILE A 506 27.24 16.17 -12.22
CA ILE A 506 26.07 15.80 -11.42
C ILE A 506 26.57 15.03 -10.20
N TYR A 507 26.39 15.63 -9.05
CA TYR A 507 26.78 15.03 -7.77
C TYR A 507 25.70 14.03 -7.33
N GLY A 508 26.15 12.90 -6.81
CA GLY A 508 25.29 11.87 -6.26
C GLY A 508 26.11 10.82 -5.52
N THR A 509 25.46 10.07 -4.66
CA THR A 509 26.13 9.05 -3.84
C THR A 509 26.05 7.70 -4.50
N GLN A 510 27.20 7.09 -4.75
CA GLN A 510 27.32 5.76 -5.31
C GLN A 510 26.52 4.74 -4.48
N GLY A 511 25.77 3.85 -5.14
CA GLY A 511 24.87 2.89 -4.49
C GLY A 511 23.43 3.39 -4.32
N PHE A 512 23.21 4.71 -4.42
CA PHE A 512 21.88 5.34 -4.40
C PHE A 512 21.51 5.93 -5.77
N GLN A 513 22.46 6.49 -6.48
CA GLN A 513 22.26 7.20 -7.76
C GLN A 513 21.79 6.25 -8.86
N ALA A 514 20.84 6.72 -9.70
CA ALA A 514 20.33 5.99 -10.85
C ALA A 514 21.40 5.83 -11.94
N PRO A 515 21.47 4.64 -12.59
CA PRO A 515 22.59 4.32 -13.50
C PRO A 515 22.64 5.17 -14.77
N GLU A 516 21.50 5.72 -15.22
CA GLU A 516 21.41 6.52 -16.45
C GLU A 516 21.82 7.98 -16.29
N VAL A 517 21.92 8.50 -15.06
CA VAL A 517 22.17 9.93 -14.80
C VAL A 517 23.43 10.42 -15.51
N ALA A 518 24.50 9.62 -15.48
CA ALA A 518 25.77 9.95 -16.13
C ALA A 518 25.67 10.10 -17.66
N SER A 519 24.69 9.45 -18.30
CA SER A 519 24.56 9.42 -19.77
C SER A 519 23.37 10.21 -20.31
N LYS A 520 22.26 10.28 -19.54
CA LYS A 520 21.01 10.93 -19.97
C LYS A 520 20.69 12.21 -19.20
N GLY A 521 21.48 12.50 -18.15
CA GLY A 521 21.18 13.58 -17.21
C GLY A 521 20.13 13.18 -16.16
N PRO A 522 19.90 14.06 -15.16
CA PRO A 522 18.96 13.81 -14.10
C PRO A 522 17.51 14.02 -14.54
N SER A 523 16.60 13.26 -13.93
CA SER A 523 15.17 13.26 -14.27
C SER A 523 14.32 12.93 -13.05
N ILE A 524 13.02 13.13 -13.15
CA ILE A 524 12.05 12.67 -12.13
C ILE A 524 12.25 11.16 -11.87
N ALA A 525 12.44 10.38 -12.91
CA ALA A 525 12.67 8.93 -12.78
C ALA A 525 13.98 8.61 -12.05
N SER A 526 15.03 9.47 -12.14
CA SER A 526 16.25 9.26 -11.37
C SER A 526 16.04 9.52 -9.87
N ASP A 527 15.22 10.51 -9.49
CA ASP A 527 14.84 10.72 -8.08
C ASP A 527 14.00 9.56 -7.54
N ILE A 528 13.07 9.03 -8.34
CA ILE A 528 12.28 7.85 -7.96
C ILE A 528 13.20 6.66 -7.65
N TYR A 529 14.25 6.47 -8.46
CA TYR A 529 15.26 5.44 -8.18
C TYR A 529 15.93 5.67 -6.83
N THR A 530 16.38 6.91 -6.53
CA THR A 530 17.03 7.22 -5.24
C THR A 530 16.07 7.03 -4.06
N ILE A 531 14.77 7.34 -4.23
CA ILE A 531 13.73 7.08 -3.22
C ILE A 531 13.63 5.57 -2.94
N GLY A 532 13.54 4.75 -4.00
CA GLY A 532 13.47 3.29 -3.88
C GLY A 532 14.70 2.72 -3.18
N ARG A 533 15.90 3.18 -3.55
CA ARG A 533 17.15 2.75 -2.91
C ARG A 533 17.22 3.19 -1.45
N THR A 534 16.77 4.40 -1.14
CA THR A 534 16.74 4.92 0.23
C THR A 534 15.78 4.12 1.11
N LEU A 535 14.57 3.86 0.62
CA LEU A 535 13.59 3.01 1.33
C LEU A 535 14.18 1.61 1.60
N ALA A 536 14.76 0.99 0.56
CA ALA A 536 15.41 -0.33 0.70
C ALA A 536 16.53 -0.30 1.75
N ALA A 537 17.41 0.72 1.70
CA ALA A 537 18.53 0.86 2.65
C ALA A 537 18.07 1.09 4.08
N LEU A 538 16.88 1.66 4.30
CA LEU A 538 16.33 1.89 5.64
C LEU A 538 15.83 0.60 6.30
N CYS A 539 15.22 -0.32 5.53
CA CYS A 539 14.50 -1.46 6.10
C CYS A 539 14.99 -2.85 5.65
N LEU A 540 15.95 -2.94 4.71
CA LEU A 540 16.49 -4.21 4.20
C LEU A 540 18.00 -4.28 4.35
N LYS A 541 18.49 -5.52 4.45
CA LYS A 541 19.92 -5.79 4.48
C LYS A 541 20.48 -5.86 3.05
N LEU A 542 20.81 -4.68 2.50
CA LEU A 542 21.37 -4.60 1.14
C LEU A 542 22.82 -5.11 1.10
N PRO A 543 23.18 -5.91 0.10
CA PRO A 543 24.59 -6.30 -0.09
C PRO A 543 25.45 -5.08 -0.40
N SER A 544 26.68 -5.06 0.12
CA SER A 544 27.61 -3.93 -0.08
C SER A 544 29.05 -4.41 -0.21
N GLU A 545 29.83 -3.67 -0.98
CA GLU A 545 31.28 -3.86 -1.15
C GLU A 545 31.97 -2.52 -0.85
N ASP A 546 33.01 -2.55 -0.03
CA ASP A 546 33.76 -1.35 0.40
C ASP A 546 32.87 -0.22 0.92
N GLY A 547 31.72 -0.57 1.56
CA GLY A 547 30.78 0.40 2.12
C GLY A 547 29.83 1.03 1.11
N VAL A 548 29.84 0.57 -0.15
CA VAL A 548 28.92 1.00 -1.22
C VAL A 548 27.91 -0.10 -1.47
N PHE A 549 26.64 0.23 -1.45
CA PHE A 549 25.57 -0.73 -1.74
C PHE A 549 25.58 -1.18 -3.20
N LEU A 550 25.56 -2.48 -3.43
CA LEU A 550 25.47 -3.07 -4.75
C LEU A 550 24.09 -2.77 -5.39
N PRO A 551 24.01 -2.65 -6.72
CA PRO A 551 22.74 -2.41 -7.39
C PRO A 551 21.77 -3.59 -7.23
N GLY A 552 20.48 -3.31 -7.41
CA GLY A 552 19.40 -4.30 -7.32
C GLY A 552 18.78 -4.42 -5.94
N ILE A 553 17.69 -5.20 -5.89
CA ILE A 553 16.92 -5.51 -4.67
C ILE A 553 17.09 -7.01 -4.40
N PRO A 554 17.35 -7.43 -3.15
CA PRO A 554 17.48 -8.86 -2.83
C PRO A 554 16.23 -9.66 -3.20
N ASN A 555 16.42 -10.90 -3.61
CA ASN A 555 15.30 -11.82 -3.90
C ASN A 555 14.60 -12.24 -2.59
N PRO A 556 13.27 -12.40 -2.57
CA PRO A 556 12.53 -12.85 -1.39
C PRO A 556 13.01 -14.18 -0.81
N SER A 557 13.56 -15.09 -1.65
CA SER A 557 14.14 -16.36 -1.14
C SER A 557 15.23 -16.11 -0.09
N LYS A 558 15.95 -14.96 -0.16
CA LYS A 558 17.08 -14.62 0.73
C LYS A 558 16.71 -13.57 1.79
N GLU A 559 15.68 -12.75 1.55
CA GLU A 559 15.32 -11.63 2.43
C GLU A 559 13.95 -11.88 3.10
N PRO A 560 13.90 -12.21 4.40
CA PRO A 560 12.66 -12.55 5.09
C PRO A 560 11.60 -11.45 5.04
N GLU A 561 11.99 -10.17 5.17
CA GLU A 561 11.03 -9.05 5.12
C GLU A 561 10.36 -8.95 3.75
N LEU A 562 11.08 -9.26 2.66
CA LEU A 562 10.50 -9.27 1.30
C LEU A 562 9.60 -10.48 1.08
N ARG A 563 9.88 -11.63 1.73
CA ARG A 563 8.95 -12.78 1.73
C ARG A 563 7.63 -12.41 2.41
N ARG A 564 7.72 -11.68 3.52
CA ARG A 564 6.54 -11.25 4.29
C ARG A 564 5.74 -10.20 3.51
N PHE A 565 6.42 -9.23 2.89
CA PHE A 565 5.81 -8.06 2.24
C PHE A 565 6.15 -8.04 0.74
N LEU A 566 5.54 -8.97 -0.01
CA LEU A 566 5.80 -9.14 -1.46
C LEU A 566 5.47 -7.88 -2.26
N SER A 567 4.46 -7.11 -1.86
CA SER A 567 4.11 -5.86 -2.54
C SER A 567 5.19 -4.78 -2.34
N LEU A 568 5.89 -4.78 -1.20
CA LEU A 568 7.07 -3.93 -1.01
C LEU A 568 8.18 -4.33 -2.00
N TYR A 569 8.40 -5.63 -2.16
CA TYR A 569 9.39 -6.14 -3.13
C TYR A 569 9.09 -5.62 -4.54
N ARG A 570 7.85 -5.75 -5.00
CA ARG A 570 7.42 -5.27 -6.33
C ARG A 570 7.56 -3.76 -6.49
N LEU A 571 7.14 -3.00 -5.46
CA LEU A 571 7.28 -1.54 -5.46
C LEU A 571 8.75 -1.14 -5.61
N LEU A 572 9.65 -1.80 -4.85
CA LEU A 572 11.08 -1.53 -4.92
C LEU A 572 11.68 -1.91 -6.28
N LEU A 573 11.26 -3.05 -6.88
CA LEU A 573 11.68 -3.45 -8.22
C LEU A 573 11.28 -2.41 -9.27
N ARG A 574 10.03 -1.92 -9.21
CA ARG A 574 9.55 -0.90 -10.13
C ARG A 574 10.28 0.43 -9.92
N ALA A 575 10.40 0.89 -8.67
CA ALA A 575 11.08 2.16 -8.36
C ALA A 575 12.55 2.16 -8.77
N THR A 576 13.24 0.99 -8.65
CA THR A 576 14.67 0.85 -8.97
C THR A 576 14.90 0.12 -10.30
N HIS A 577 13.92 0.11 -11.20
CA HIS A 577 14.05 -0.54 -12.50
C HIS A 577 15.19 0.11 -13.30
N ARG A 578 15.95 -0.70 -14.03
CA ARG A 578 17.09 -0.22 -14.83
C ARG A 578 16.68 0.78 -15.90
N ASP A 579 15.55 0.50 -16.59
CA ASP A 579 14.96 1.41 -17.58
C ASP A 579 14.12 2.47 -16.84
N PRO A 580 14.46 3.77 -16.97
CA PRO A 580 13.69 4.84 -16.33
C PRO A 580 12.21 4.90 -16.73
N GLN A 581 11.86 4.50 -17.96
CA GLN A 581 10.49 4.53 -18.46
C GLN A 581 9.59 3.49 -17.78
N ARG A 582 10.18 2.45 -17.19
CA ARG A 582 9.43 1.41 -16.45
C ARG A 582 9.23 1.74 -14.98
N ARG A 583 9.81 2.86 -14.50
CA ARG A 583 9.63 3.33 -13.11
C ARG A 583 8.28 4.05 -12.99
N PHE A 584 7.98 4.53 -11.79
CA PHE A 584 6.86 5.44 -11.59
C PHE A 584 7.11 6.74 -12.36
N SER A 585 6.06 7.32 -12.94
CA SER A 585 6.15 8.54 -13.75
C SER A 585 6.23 9.81 -12.89
N SER A 586 5.77 9.73 -11.64
CA SER A 586 5.66 10.90 -10.76
C SER A 586 5.69 10.47 -9.28
N ILE A 587 5.97 11.45 -8.41
CA ILE A 587 5.87 11.29 -6.95
C ILE A 587 4.43 10.95 -6.53
N LYS A 588 3.44 11.55 -7.19
CA LYS A 588 2.00 11.28 -6.93
C LYS A 588 1.68 9.79 -7.15
N GLU A 589 2.14 9.22 -8.26
CA GLU A 589 1.94 7.80 -8.58
C GLU A 589 2.63 6.89 -7.54
N LEU A 590 3.92 7.13 -7.28
CA LEU A 590 4.68 6.38 -6.27
C LEU A 590 3.99 6.44 -4.89
N ARG A 591 3.58 7.64 -4.47
CA ARG A 591 2.91 7.86 -3.17
C ARG A 591 1.63 7.05 -3.04
N THR A 592 0.80 7.02 -4.09
CA THR A 592 -0.45 6.24 -4.12
C THR A 592 -0.17 4.75 -3.89
N GLN A 593 0.82 4.20 -4.61
CA GLN A 593 1.18 2.79 -4.47
C GLN A 593 1.84 2.50 -3.11
N LEU A 594 2.64 3.42 -2.59
CA LEU A 594 3.29 3.28 -1.29
C LEU A 594 2.26 3.26 -0.14
N TYR A 595 1.18 4.05 -0.23
CA TYR A 595 0.05 3.98 0.71
C TYR A 595 -0.63 2.60 0.68
N GLY A 596 -0.79 2.00 -0.50
CA GLY A 596 -1.35 0.66 -0.65
C GLY A 596 -0.47 -0.40 0.02
N VAL A 597 0.83 -0.33 -0.24
CA VAL A 597 1.83 -1.22 0.38
C VAL A 597 1.84 -1.05 1.91
N LEU A 598 1.78 0.19 2.41
CA LEU A 598 1.73 0.47 3.86
C LEU A 598 0.52 -0.19 4.52
N ARG A 599 -0.67 -0.08 3.91
CA ARG A 599 -1.89 -0.74 4.42
C ARG A 599 -1.70 -2.26 4.52
N GLU A 600 -1.07 -2.85 3.51
CA GLU A 600 -0.76 -4.28 3.47
C GLU A 600 0.23 -4.68 4.60
N VAL A 601 1.31 -3.90 4.78
CA VAL A 601 2.30 -4.12 5.84
C VAL A 601 1.62 -4.13 7.23
N LEU A 602 0.76 -3.14 7.49
CA LEU A 602 0.05 -3.02 8.77
C LEU A 602 -0.98 -4.14 8.97
N ALA A 603 -1.68 -4.54 7.91
CA ALA A 603 -2.66 -5.62 7.97
C ALA A 603 -1.99 -6.98 8.24
N ILE A 604 -0.88 -7.26 7.57
CA ILE A 604 -0.14 -8.52 7.72
C ILE A 604 0.55 -8.59 9.08
N ARG A 605 1.14 -7.47 9.55
CA ARG A 605 1.92 -7.46 10.78
C ARG A 605 1.04 -7.42 12.04
N ASP A 606 0.07 -6.51 12.07
CA ASP A 606 -0.70 -6.17 13.29
C ASP A 606 -2.19 -6.48 13.20
N GLY A 607 -2.69 -6.94 12.04
CA GLY A 607 -4.12 -7.08 11.80
C GLY A 607 -4.88 -5.75 11.72
N ARG A 608 -4.17 -4.63 11.55
CA ARG A 608 -4.77 -3.30 11.43
C ARG A 608 -5.20 -3.06 9.99
N GLN A 609 -6.46 -2.73 9.82
CA GLN A 609 -7.05 -2.46 8.51
C GLN A 609 -7.39 -0.98 8.40
N TYR A 610 -7.04 -0.38 7.27
CA TYR A 610 -7.27 1.04 7.00
C TYR A 610 -8.05 1.21 5.69
N PRO A 611 -8.93 2.21 5.60
CA PRO A 611 -9.68 2.47 4.37
C PRO A 611 -8.77 2.72 3.17
N SER A 612 -9.18 2.26 1.99
CA SER A 612 -8.43 2.42 0.75
C SER A 612 -8.78 3.76 0.07
N GLN A 613 -8.39 4.87 0.69
CA GLN A 613 -8.69 6.21 0.21
C GLN A 613 -7.97 6.56 -1.10
N HIS A 614 -6.87 5.88 -1.37
CA HIS A 614 -6.02 6.15 -2.54
C HIS A 614 -6.12 5.08 -3.63
N SER A 615 -7.10 4.15 -3.54
CA SER A 615 -7.26 3.08 -4.55
C SER A 615 -7.72 3.65 -5.89
N LEU A 616 -7.14 3.10 -6.97
CA LEU A 616 -7.50 3.40 -8.36
C LEU A 616 -8.65 2.51 -8.86
N PHE A 617 -9.18 1.65 -8.01
CA PHE A 617 -10.26 0.71 -8.34
C PHE A 617 -11.48 0.91 -7.43
N SER A 618 -12.65 0.60 -7.96
CA SER A 618 -13.89 0.48 -7.20
C SER A 618 -13.80 -0.63 -6.15
N PRO A 619 -14.70 -0.68 -5.15
CA PRO A 619 -14.87 -1.88 -4.35
C PRO A 619 -15.31 -3.08 -5.22
N GLN A 620 -15.12 -4.30 -4.71
CA GLN A 620 -15.60 -5.53 -5.36
C GLN A 620 -17.12 -5.40 -5.64
N ARG A 621 -17.54 -5.66 -6.89
CA ARG A 621 -18.92 -5.45 -7.34
C ARG A 621 -19.90 -6.49 -6.78
N THR A 622 -19.59 -7.77 -6.94
CA THR A 622 -20.35 -8.91 -6.42
C THR A 622 -19.40 -9.87 -5.71
N THR A 623 -19.79 -11.12 -5.53
CA THR A 623 -18.92 -12.16 -4.94
C THR A 623 -18.91 -13.41 -5.79
N PHE A 624 -17.77 -14.07 -5.89
CA PHE A 624 -17.60 -15.35 -6.57
C PHE A 624 -17.14 -16.43 -5.58
N GLY A 625 -17.48 -17.68 -5.90
CA GLY A 625 -17.01 -18.85 -5.17
C GLY A 625 -17.52 -18.99 -3.73
N THR A 626 -18.57 -18.24 -3.34
CA THR A 626 -19.04 -18.20 -1.95
C THR A 626 -20.12 -19.23 -1.61
N LYS A 627 -20.77 -19.80 -2.62
CA LYS A 627 -21.99 -20.62 -2.44
C LYS A 627 -21.79 -22.09 -2.81
N HIS A 628 -20.84 -22.41 -3.63
CA HIS A 628 -20.73 -23.67 -4.38
C HIS A 628 -20.78 -24.89 -3.48
N LEU A 629 -19.96 -24.98 -2.43
CA LEU A 629 -19.93 -26.13 -1.52
C LEU A 629 -21.26 -26.35 -0.81
N VAL A 630 -21.91 -25.29 -0.35
CA VAL A 630 -23.19 -25.36 0.35
C VAL A 630 -24.32 -25.76 -0.64
N PHE A 631 -24.34 -25.13 -1.83
CA PHE A 631 -25.38 -25.39 -2.84
C PHE A 631 -25.26 -26.78 -3.45
N ARG A 632 -24.07 -27.39 -3.42
CA ARG A 632 -23.88 -28.77 -3.83
C ARG A 632 -24.79 -29.75 -3.05
N THR A 633 -25.10 -29.45 -1.78
CA THR A 633 -26.01 -30.31 -0.96
C THR A 633 -27.44 -30.36 -1.52
N ASP A 634 -27.83 -29.41 -2.39
CA ASP A 634 -29.16 -29.43 -3.06
C ASP A 634 -29.34 -30.64 -3.98
N GLN A 635 -28.22 -31.23 -4.45
CA GLN A 635 -28.23 -32.46 -5.25
C GLN A 635 -29.03 -33.56 -4.57
N LEU A 636 -29.09 -33.62 -3.24
CA LEU A 636 -29.89 -34.59 -2.48
C LEU A 636 -31.40 -34.46 -2.74
N ILE A 637 -31.92 -33.29 -3.13
CA ILE A 637 -33.35 -33.04 -3.31
C ILE A 637 -33.77 -32.84 -4.75
N ASP A 638 -32.85 -32.52 -5.67
CA ASP A 638 -33.19 -32.27 -7.08
C ASP A 638 -32.38 -33.12 -8.05
N GLY A 639 -31.35 -33.84 -7.57
CA GLY A 639 -30.53 -34.75 -8.38
C GLY A 639 -29.64 -34.03 -9.40
N ILE A 640 -29.51 -32.68 -9.33
CA ILE A 640 -28.70 -31.88 -10.26
C ILE A 640 -27.28 -31.84 -9.72
N ASP A 641 -26.34 -32.36 -10.49
CA ASP A 641 -24.93 -32.31 -10.14
C ASP A 641 -24.42 -30.84 -10.19
N ARG A 642 -23.68 -30.43 -9.16
CA ARG A 642 -23.13 -29.09 -9.03
C ARG A 642 -21.66 -29.16 -8.68
N THR A 643 -20.85 -28.49 -9.45
CA THR A 643 -19.40 -28.37 -9.16
C THR A 643 -19.15 -27.35 -8.07
N ILE A 644 -18.01 -27.45 -7.43
CA ILE A 644 -17.52 -26.45 -6.46
C ILE A 644 -16.53 -25.47 -7.11
N GLN A 645 -16.39 -25.55 -8.42
CA GLN A 645 -15.47 -24.75 -9.23
C GLN A 645 -16.00 -23.34 -9.45
N ILE A 646 -15.09 -22.37 -9.51
CA ILE A 646 -15.40 -21.00 -9.95
C ILE A 646 -15.40 -20.97 -11.49
N THR A 647 -16.03 -19.96 -12.07
CA THR A 647 -16.08 -19.75 -13.52
C THR A 647 -15.60 -18.36 -13.88
N ALA A 648 -15.05 -18.18 -15.08
CA ALA A 648 -14.54 -16.90 -15.55
C ALA A 648 -15.62 -15.81 -15.55
N PRO A 649 -16.85 -16.04 -16.06
CA PRO A 649 -17.90 -15.00 -15.99
C PRO A 649 -18.27 -14.59 -14.56
N GLU A 650 -18.29 -15.56 -13.60
CA GLU A 650 -18.55 -15.27 -12.19
C GLU A 650 -17.44 -14.38 -11.60
N VAL A 651 -16.19 -14.66 -11.94
CA VAL A 651 -15.02 -13.87 -11.51
C VAL A 651 -15.11 -12.47 -12.09
N VAL A 652 -15.28 -12.34 -13.42
CA VAL A 652 -15.36 -11.03 -14.11
C VAL A 652 -16.48 -10.16 -13.53
N SER A 653 -17.66 -10.73 -13.31
CA SER A 653 -18.80 -9.98 -12.73
C SER A 653 -18.50 -9.44 -11.34
N ALA A 654 -17.55 -10.04 -10.63
CA ALA A 654 -17.20 -9.70 -9.26
C ALA A 654 -15.97 -8.78 -9.16
N LEU A 655 -15.07 -8.80 -10.15
CA LEU A 655 -13.84 -8.00 -10.10
C LEU A 655 -14.14 -6.50 -10.01
N PRO A 656 -13.32 -5.74 -9.25
CA PRO A 656 -13.40 -4.26 -9.25
C PRO A 656 -13.20 -3.68 -10.64
N THR A 657 -13.71 -2.47 -10.86
CA THR A 657 -13.50 -1.72 -12.10
C THR A 657 -12.54 -0.56 -11.86
N PRO A 658 -11.68 -0.22 -12.85
CA PRO A 658 -10.89 1.00 -12.78
C PRO A 658 -11.77 2.23 -12.53
N LEU A 659 -11.30 3.14 -11.69
CA LEU A 659 -11.93 4.45 -11.49
C LEU A 659 -11.50 5.38 -12.62
N VAL A 660 -12.43 6.17 -13.14
CA VAL A 660 -12.17 7.13 -14.21
C VAL A 660 -11.18 8.19 -13.73
N ASP A 661 -10.15 8.46 -14.51
CA ASP A 661 -9.20 9.53 -14.23
C ASP A 661 -9.91 10.90 -14.35
N ARG A 662 -9.91 11.64 -13.28
CA ARG A 662 -10.59 12.95 -13.20
C ARG A 662 -9.93 14.02 -14.09
N ASP A 663 -8.67 13.80 -14.40
CA ASP A 663 -7.89 14.72 -15.22
C ASP A 663 -8.04 14.44 -16.73
N ASP A 664 -8.73 13.34 -17.12
CA ASP A 664 -9.03 13.00 -18.52
C ASP A 664 -10.13 13.91 -19.05
N VAL A 665 -10.00 14.35 -20.31
CA VAL A 665 -10.98 15.22 -20.98
C VAL A 665 -12.38 14.58 -21.11
N GLY A 666 -12.46 13.24 -21.12
CA GLY A 666 -13.72 12.48 -21.16
C GLY A 666 -14.35 12.22 -19.80
N ALA A 667 -13.72 12.63 -18.69
CA ALA A 667 -14.17 12.26 -17.34
C ALA A 667 -15.62 12.69 -17.05
N SER A 668 -15.99 13.90 -17.45
CA SER A 668 -17.35 14.43 -17.22
C SER A 668 -18.42 13.63 -17.97
N LEU A 669 -18.11 13.25 -19.21
CA LEU A 669 -19.01 12.43 -20.04
C LEU A 669 -19.21 11.04 -19.41
N LEU A 670 -18.11 10.39 -18.99
CA LEU A 670 -18.15 9.05 -18.36
C LEU A 670 -18.91 9.06 -17.04
N GLN A 671 -18.81 10.12 -16.24
CA GLN A 671 -19.63 10.28 -15.04
C GLN A 671 -21.12 10.36 -15.37
N GLY A 672 -21.47 11.05 -16.44
CA GLY A 672 -22.85 11.16 -16.95
C GLY A 672 -23.41 9.81 -17.43
N THR A 673 -22.61 9.05 -18.18
CA THR A 673 -23.01 7.74 -18.71
C THR A 673 -22.98 6.61 -17.69
N SER A 674 -22.38 6.82 -16.53
CA SER A 674 -22.25 5.79 -15.48
C SER A 674 -23.60 5.25 -14.98
N TYR A 675 -24.68 6.01 -15.15
CA TYR A 675 -26.04 5.61 -14.74
C TYR A 675 -26.92 5.19 -15.91
N ALA A 676 -26.41 5.27 -17.14
CA ALA A 676 -27.14 4.85 -18.36
C ALA A 676 -27.12 3.31 -18.48
N GLU A 677 -28.07 2.78 -19.24
CA GLU A 677 -28.01 1.38 -19.63
C GLU A 677 -26.76 1.15 -20.49
N PRO A 678 -26.07 -0.01 -20.38
CA PRO A 678 -24.83 -0.23 -21.12
C PRO A 678 -24.92 -0.01 -22.62
N GLN A 679 -26.07 -0.26 -23.22
CA GLN A 679 -26.31 -0.01 -24.67
C GLN A 679 -26.29 1.51 -24.97
N GLU A 680 -26.98 2.31 -24.16
CA GLU A 680 -26.97 3.78 -24.30
C GLU A 680 -25.60 4.38 -24.06
N ALA A 681 -24.90 3.87 -23.04
CA ALA A 681 -23.54 4.27 -22.72
C ALA A 681 -22.61 3.99 -23.92
N LEU A 682 -22.69 2.80 -24.52
CA LEU A 682 -21.88 2.41 -25.68
C LEU A 682 -22.09 3.35 -26.86
N GLU A 683 -23.36 3.65 -27.20
CA GLU A 683 -23.66 4.55 -28.33
C GLU A 683 -23.19 6.00 -28.06
N THR A 684 -23.38 6.47 -26.82
CA THR A 684 -22.94 7.83 -26.44
C THR A 684 -21.41 7.95 -26.54
N LEU A 685 -20.68 6.95 -26.03
CA LEU A 685 -19.21 6.94 -26.07
C LEU A 685 -18.67 6.80 -27.51
N ARG A 686 -19.31 5.98 -28.35
CA ARG A 686 -18.96 5.84 -29.76
C ARG A 686 -19.18 7.16 -30.54
N GLN A 687 -20.23 7.90 -30.20
CA GLN A 687 -20.48 9.23 -30.79
C GLN A 687 -19.44 10.23 -30.33
N ALA A 688 -19.09 10.23 -29.03
CA ALA A 688 -18.07 11.12 -28.43
C ALA A 688 -16.72 10.94 -29.11
N MET A 689 -16.33 9.72 -29.45
CA MET A 689 -15.06 9.43 -30.15
C MET A 689 -14.92 10.10 -31.50
N ARG A 690 -16.02 10.51 -32.13
CA ARG A 690 -16.02 11.22 -33.42
C ARG A 690 -15.85 12.74 -33.24
N THR A 691 -15.85 13.20 -31.99
CA THR A 691 -15.77 14.61 -31.64
C THR A 691 -14.31 14.99 -31.37
N PRO A 692 -13.76 16.02 -32.05
CA PRO A 692 -12.35 16.39 -31.86
C PRO A 692 -11.97 16.73 -30.43
N GLU A 693 -12.92 17.18 -29.60
CA GLU A 693 -12.73 17.50 -28.18
C GLU A 693 -12.16 16.31 -27.40
N TYR A 694 -12.56 15.08 -27.75
CA TYR A 694 -12.22 13.87 -27.03
C TYR A 694 -11.12 13.02 -27.71
N GLU A 695 -10.47 13.54 -28.74
CA GLU A 695 -9.44 12.82 -29.52
C GLU A 695 -8.31 12.28 -28.63
N HIS A 696 -7.95 13.04 -27.59
CA HIS A 696 -6.85 12.68 -26.69
C HIS A 696 -7.30 11.93 -25.43
N SER A 697 -8.60 11.66 -25.27
CA SER A 697 -9.10 10.90 -24.10
C SER A 697 -8.59 9.45 -24.14
N ALA A 698 -8.03 8.97 -23.03
CA ALA A 698 -7.75 7.56 -22.78
C ALA A 698 -9.00 6.84 -22.25
N GLU A 699 -9.79 7.52 -21.47
CA GLU A 699 -10.93 6.93 -20.74
C GLU A 699 -12.12 6.60 -21.67
N ILE A 700 -12.39 7.39 -22.71
CA ILE A 700 -13.55 7.13 -23.57
C ILE A 700 -13.39 5.82 -24.36
N PRO A 701 -12.27 5.55 -25.06
CA PRO A 701 -12.09 4.24 -25.72
C PRO A 701 -12.18 3.05 -24.77
N LEU A 702 -11.66 3.19 -23.54
CA LEU A 702 -11.73 2.14 -22.50
C LEU A 702 -13.17 1.99 -21.95
N GLY A 703 -13.91 3.08 -21.89
CA GLY A 703 -15.35 3.07 -21.55
C GLY A 703 -16.17 2.30 -22.57
N VAL A 704 -15.81 2.40 -23.87
CA VAL A 704 -16.40 1.60 -24.95
C VAL A 704 -16.15 0.10 -24.70
N VAL A 705 -14.91 -0.28 -24.40
CA VAL A 705 -14.54 -1.68 -24.05
C VAL A 705 -15.38 -2.18 -22.87
N ARG A 706 -15.45 -1.39 -21.80
CA ARG A 706 -16.23 -1.75 -20.61
C ARG A 706 -17.70 -1.99 -20.97
N SER A 707 -18.32 -1.08 -21.74
CA SER A 707 -19.72 -1.23 -22.14
C SER A 707 -19.95 -2.48 -22.99
N MET A 708 -18.99 -2.82 -23.88
CA MET A 708 -19.04 -4.04 -24.68
C MET A 708 -19.00 -5.28 -23.80
N ILE A 709 -18.08 -5.32 -22.81
CA ILE A 709 -17.94 -6.42 -21.84
C ILE A 709 -19.24 -6.58 -21.03
N ASP A 710 -19.80 -5.48 -20.52
CA ASP A 710 -21.04 -5.48 -19.73
C ASP A 710 -22.25 -5.98 -20.55
N LEU A 711 -22.20 -5.81 -21.87
CA LEU A 711 -23.22 -6.32 -22.83
C LEU A 711 -22.97 -7.76 -23.30
N GLY A 712 -21.78 -8.33 -22.97
CA GLY A 712 -21.38 -9.66 -23.42
C GLY A 712 -20.83 -9.72 -24.85
N TYR A 713 -20.44 -8.56 -25.41
CA TYR A 713 -19.83 -8.47 -26.75
C TYR A 713 -18.30 -8.67 -26.61
N THR A 714 -17.88 -9.87 -26.19
CA THR A 714 -16.49 -10.16 -25.85
C THR A 714 -15.56 -10.18 -27.05
N ASP A 715 -16.00 -10.75 -28.19
CA ASP A 715 -15.24 -10.77 -29.45
C ASP A 715 -15.00 -9.35 -29.98
N GLU A 716 -16.02 -8.51 -29.93
CA GLU A 716 -15.94 -7.11 -30.35
C GLU A 716 -15.04 -6.31 -29.42
N ALA A 717 -15.07 -6.57 -28.12
CA ALA A 717 -14.18 -5.94 -27.13
C ALA A 717 -12.72 -6.29 -27.42
N ARG A 718 -12.41 -7.54 -27.72
CA ARG A 718 -11.07 -8.02 -28.10
C ARG A 718 -10.56 -7.30 -29.36
N GLN A 719 -11.41 -7.26 -30.40
CA GLN A 719 -11.08 -6.56 -31.66
C GLN A 719 -10.86 -5.06 -31.44
N TRP A 720 -11.69 -4.44 -30.59
CA TRP A 720 -11.60 -3.02 -30.27
C TRP A 720 -10.30 -2.71 -29.52
N LEU A 721 -9.95 -3.54 -28.51
CA LEU A 721 -8.68 -3.42 -27.80
C LEU A 721 -7.50 -3.46 -28.76
N GLY A 722 -7.47 -4.41 -29.72
CA GLY A 722 -6.43 -4.48 -30.75
C GLY A 722 -6.30 -3.21 -31.58
N SER A 723 -7.41 -2.49 -31.82
CA SER A 723 -7.41 -1.24 -32.59
C SER A 723 -6.83 -0.03 -31.83
N ILE A 724 -6.79 -0.08 -30.49
CA ILE A 724 -6.28 1.01 -29.65
C ILE A 724 -4.95 0.67 -28.98
N GLU A 725 -4.39 -0.50 -29.24
CA GLU A 725 -3.17 -1.00 -28.58
C GLU A 725 -1.97 -0.08 -28.80
N ASP A 726 -1.74 0.38 -30.04
CA ASP A 726 -0.61 1.29 -30.37
C ASP A 726 -0.60 2.55 -29.50
N ARG A 727 -1.79 3.02 -29.10
CA ARG A 727 -1.96 4.25 -28.34
C ARG A 727 -2.01 4.01 -26.83
N LEU A 728 -2.73 2.98 -26.38
CA LEU A 728 -3.05 2.76 -24.98
C LEU A 728 -2.44 1.48 -24.38
N GLY A 729 -1.73 0.67 -25.16
CA GLY A 729 -1.19 -0.62 -24.72
C GLY A 729 -0.29 -0.55 -23.47
N GLN A 730 0.35 0.60 -23.21
CA GLN A 730 1.16 0.79 -22.01
C GLN A 730 0.37 1.26 -20.79
N ASP A 731 -0.92 1.61 -20.96
CA ASP A 731 -1.77 2.05 -19.86
C ASP A 731 -2.26 0.84 -19.07
N TRP A 732 -2.17 0.91 -17.73
CA TRP A 732 -2.60 -0.18 -16.84
C TRP A 732 -4.11 -0.49 -16.98
N ARG A 733 -4.94 0.51 -17.36
CA ARG A 733 -6.38 0.31 -17.59
C ARG A 733 -6.62 -0.54 -18.84
N TYR A 734 -5.85 -0.28 -19.90
CA TYR A 734 -5.86 -1.12 -21.11
C TYR A 734 -5.52 -2.56 -20.74
N GLN A 735 -4.40 -2.75 -20.03
CA GLN A 735 -3.94 -4.08 -19.58
C GLN A 735 -5.03 -4.78 -18.76
N TRP A 736 -5.72 -4.02 -17.88
CA TRP A 736 -6.82 -4.54 -17.06
C TRP A 736 -7.98 -5.07 -17.91
N TYR A 737 -8.46 -4.28 -18.88
CA TYR A 737 -9.58 -4.68 -19.74
C TYR A 737 -9.18 -5.79 -20.74
N ALA A 738 -7.94 -5.79 -21.24
CA ALA A 738 -7.40 -6.90 -22.02
C ALA A 738 -7.43 -8.20 -21.20
N GLY A 739 -6.92 -8.17 -19.98
CA GLY A 739 -6.97 -9.33 -19.07
C GLY A 739 -8.39 -9.84 -18.81
N ILE A 740 -9.38 -8.94 -18.63
CA ILE A 740 -10.79 -9.32 -18.46
C ILE A 740 -11.31 -9.99 -19.74
N THR A 741 -10.97 -9.46 -20.89
CA THR A 741 -11.44 -9.96 -22.21
C THR A 741 -10.87 -11.36 -22.47
N GLU A 742 -9.58 -11.59 -22.24
CA GLU A 742 -8.95 -12.92 -22.39
C GLU A 742 -9.52 -13.92 -21.39
N LEU A 743 -9.80 -13.46 -20.15
CA LEU A 743 -10.43 -14.29 -19.12
C LEU A 743 -11.83 -14.80 -19.57
N LEU A 744 -12.60 -13.96 -20.28
CA LEU A 744 -13.91 -14.33 -20.83
C LEU A 744 -13.83 -15.26 -22.05
N HIS A 745 -12.66 -15.33 -22.71
CA HIS A 745 -12.39 -16.27 -23.81
C HIS A 745 -11.78 -17.59 -23.32
N ASP A 746 -11.64 -17.77 -21.99
CA ASP A 746 -10.98 -18.91 -21.33
C ASP A 746 -9.48 -19.00 -21.68
N ASP A 747 -8.87 -17.92 -22.18
CA ASP A 747 -7.43 -17.75 -22.43
C ASP A 747 -6.73 -17.30 -21.15
N TYR A 748 -6.69 -18.22 -20.14
CA TYR A 748 -6.26 -17.88 -18.78
C TYR A 748 -4.78 -17.51 -18.67
N ILE A 749 -3.93 -18.03 -19.59
CA ILE A 749 -2.50 -17.74 -19.57
C ILE A 749 -2.26 -16.26 -20.01
N ASP A 750 -2.89 -15.86 -21.11
CA ASP A 750 -2.80 -14.48 -21.59
C ASP A 750 -3.42 -13.50 -20.59
N ALA A 751 -4.55 -13.86 -19.98
CA ALA A 751 -5.17 -13.09 -18.91
C ALA A 751 -4.23 -12.94 -17.70
N GLN A 752 -3.48 -14.01 -17.34
CA GLN A 752 -2.49 -13.97 -16.25
C GLN A 752 -1.38 -12.94 -16.55
N GLU A 753 -0.87 -12.91 -17.79
CA GLU A 753 0.18 -11.98 -18.22
C GLU A 753 -0.30 -10.51 -18.13
N TYR A 754 -1.49 -10.23 -18.63
CA TYR A 754 -2.10 -8.90 -18.56
C TYR A 754 -2.27 -8.44 -17.11
N PHE A 755 -2.86 -9.26 -16.23
CA PHE A 755 -3.06 -8.88 -14.83
C PHE A 755 -1.74 -8.82 -14.04
N ALA A 756 -0.73 -9.63 -14.41
CA ALA A 756 0.62 -9.53 -13.83
C ALA A 756 1.25 -8.18 -14.18
N THR A 757 1.09 -7.73 -15.44
CA THR A 757 1.53 -6.40 -15.87
C THR A 757 0.85 -5.30 -15.04
N VAL A 758 -0.47 -5.40 -14.83
CA VAL A 758 -1.20 -4.45 -13.96
C VAL A 758 -0.62 -4.48 -12.53
N LEU A 759 -0.32 -5.64 -11.98
CA LEU A 759 0.24 -5.76 -10.62
C LEU A 759 1.65 -5.18 -10.51
N ASP A 760 2.47 -5.33 -11.56
CA ASP A 760 3.81 -4.73 -11.61
C ASP A 760 3.73 -3.19 -11.70
N LEU A 761 2.73 -2.67 -12.43
CA LEU A 761 2.47 -1.23 -12.51
C LEU A 761 1.83 -0.69 -11.22
N LEU A 762 0.98 -1.48 -10.55
CA LEU A 762 0.20 -1.05 -9.39
C LEU A 762 0.37 -2.01 -8.19
N PRO A 763 1.59 -2.12 -7.65
CA PRO A 763 1.87 -3.11 -6.58
C PRO A 763 1.10 -2.87 -5.27
N GLY A 764 0.59 -1.66 -5.03
CA GLY A 764 -0.20 -1.31 -3.84
C GLY A 764 -1.69 -1.64 -3.96
N GLU A 765 -2.19 -2.04 -5.15
CA GLU A 765 -3.61 -2.30 -5.39
C GLU A 765 -3.99 -3.75 -5.06
N ALA A 766 -5.22 -3.92 -4.56
CA ALA A 766 -5.78 -5.24 -4.22
C ALA A 766 -6.45 -5.91 -5.43
N ALA A 767 -6.95 -5.13 -6.40
CA ALA A 767 -7.71 -5.64 -7.55
C ALA A 767 -6.89 -6.61 -8.42
N PRO A 768 -5.67 -6.26 -8.89
CA PRO A 768 -4.89 -7.21 -9.69
C PRO A 768 -4.46 -8.46 -8.89
N LYS A 769 -4.27 -8.34 -7.58
CA LYS A 769 -3.98 -9.50 -6.71
C LYS A 769 -5.16 -10.47 -6.67
N LEU A 770 -6.39 -9.94 -6.55
CA LEU A 770 -7.61 -10.75 -6.56
C LEU A 770 -7.80 -11.45 -7.91
N ALA A 771 -7.56 -10.73 -9.02
CA ALA A 771 -7.67 -11.26 -10.38
C ALA A 771 -6.69 -12.42 -10.60
N ILE A 772 -5.39 -12.21 -10.30
CA ILE A 772 -4.35 -13.24 -10.45
C ILE A 772 -4.65 -14.45 -9.56
N ALA A 773 -5.10 -14.23 -8.31
CA ALA A 773 -5.46 -15.33 -7.41
C ALA A 773 -6.58 -16.21 -8.00
N ALA A 774 -7.60 -15.56 -8.59
CA ALA A 774 -8.73 -16.27 -9.22
C ALA A 774 -8.30 -16.98 -10.51
N ILE A 775 -7.47 -16.34 -11.33
CA ILE A 775 -6.97 -16.94 -12.59
C ILE A 775 -6.10 -18.18 -12.28
N ASN A 776 -5.21 -18.08 -11.30
CA ASN A 776 -4.39 -19.23 -10.88
C ASN A 776 -5.26 -20.38 -10.42
N GLU A 777 -6.38 -20.10 -9.74
CA GLU A 777 -7.37 -21.11 -9.37
C GLU A 777 -8.07 -21.70 -10.60
N LEU A 778 -8.42 -20.86 -11.59
CA LEU A 778 -9.03 -21.32 -12.85
C LEU A 778 -8.07 -22.22 -13.67
N ILE A 779 -6.78 -21.81 -13.76
CA ILE A 779 -5.76 -22.64 -14.42
C ILE A 779 -5.64 -23.99 -13.71
N LEU A 780 -5.57 -24.00 -12.37
CA LEU A 780 -5.51 -25.24 -11.59
C LEU A 780 -6.76 -26.14 -11.81
N GLN A 781 -7.93 -25.52 -11.99
CA GLN A 781 -9.17 -26.26 -12.37
C GLN A 781 -9.06 -26.84 -13.79
N GLN A 782 -8.56 -26.07 -14.74
CA GLN A 782 -8.41 -26.46 -16.14
C GLN A 782 -7.44 -27.65 -16.31
N ILE A 783 -6.34 -27.67 -15.53
CA ILE A 783 -5.34 -28.75 -15.58
C ILE A 783 -5.60 -29.87 -14.57
N ASP A 784 -6.77 -29.87 -13.92
CA ASP A 784 -7.27 -30.90 -12.99
C ASP A 784 -6.41 -31.10 -11.73
N TYR A 785 -5.80 -29.98 -11.22
CA TYR A 785 -5.02 -29.97 -9.98
C TYR A 785 -5.72 -29.23 -8.83
N SER A 786 -7.00 -28.88 -9.00
CA SER A 786 -7.72 -28.04 -8.03
C SER A 786 -7.78 -28.65 -6.61
N GLU A 787 -7.91 -29.98 -6.50
CA GLU A 787 -8.07 -30.71 -5.24
C GLU A 787 -6.80 -31.47 -4.81
N THR A 788 -5.68 -31.33 -5.54
CA THR A 788 -4.41 -32.01 -5.27
C THR A 788 -3.52 -31.14 -4.37
N SER A 789 -2.91 -31.71 -3.33
CA SER A 789 -1.89 -31.02 -2.53
C SER A 789 -0.61 -30.89 -3.35
N LEU A 790 -0.11 -29.67 -3.49
CA LEU A 790 0.97 -29.30 -4.42
C LEU A 790 2.17 -28.68 -3.73
N ILE A 791 2.01 -28.17 -2.50
CA ILE A 791 3.06 -27.43 -1.80
C ILE A 791 3.29 -28.02 -0.40
N ASP A 792 4.48 -27.75 0.16
CA ASP A 792 4.79 -28.21 1.51
C ASP A 792 3.81 -27.65 2.54
N ALA A 793 3.39 -28.49 3.48
CA ALA A 793 2.42 -28.12 4.50
C ALA A 793 2.84 -26.93 5.38
N THR A 794 4.17 -26.72 5.60
CA THR A 794 4.65 -25.58 6.37
C THR A 794 4.54 -24.29 5.56
N VAL A 795 4.82 -24.34 4.26
CA VAL A 795 4.64 -23.24 3.32
C VAL A 795 3.15 -22.90 3.20
N ALA A 796 2.28 -23.90 3.03
CA ALA A 796 0.82 -23.71 2.95
C ALA A 796 0.27 -22.99 4.20
N ARG A 797 0.74 -23.41 5.41
CA ARG A 797 0.34 -22.75 6.67
C ARG A 797 0.79 -21.29 6.70
N ALA A 798 2.03 -21.02 6.27
CA ALA A 798 2.60 -19.67 6.28
C ALA A 798 1.89 -18.72 5.28
N CYS A 799 1.36 -19.24 4.16
CA CYS A 799 0.60 -18.43 3.20
C CYS A 799 -0.67 -17.82 3.80
N SER A 800 -1.27 -18.47 4.81
CA SER A 800 -2.48 -17.97 5.47
C SER A 800 -2.25 -16.74 6.35
N ASN A 801 -1.01 -16.51 6.81
CA ASN A 801 -0.63 -15.46 7.79
C ASN A 801 -1.43 -15.50 9.11
N LEU A 802 -2.05 -16.63 9.45
CA LEU A 802 -2.88 -16.72 10.66
C LEU A 802 -2.04 -16.93 11.93
N TYR A 803 -0.98 -17.75 11.86
CA TYR A 803 -0.15 -18.11 13.01
C TYR A 803 1.35 -18.04 12.73
N THR A 804 1.75 -18.36 11.50
CA THR A 804 3.13 -18.28 11.00
C THR A 804 3.13 -17.43 9.74
N THR A 805 4.25 -16.80 9.43
CA THR A 805 4.42 -16.02 8.22
C THR A 805 5.53 -16.61 7.34
N LEU A 806 5.56 -16.22 6.09
CA LEU A 806 6.64 -16.66 5.17
C LEU A 806 8.03 -16.21 5.66
N ALA A 807 8.11 -15.11 6.44
CA ALA A 807 9.36 -14.65 7.03
C ALA A 807 9.92 -15.61 8.09
N ASP A 808 9.04 -16.38 8.75
CA ASP A 808 9.42 -17.32 9.82
C ASP A 808 10.06 -18.61 9.27
N LEU A 809 9.94 -18.86 7.97
CA LEU A 809 10.47 -20.05 7.32
C LEU A 809 11.95 -19.83 6.94
N PRO A 810 12.77 -20.91 7.00
CA PRO A 810 14.15 -20.80 6.53
C PRO A 810 14.21 -20.66 5.00
N SER A 811 15.28 -20.09 4.49
CA SER A 811 15.49 -19.90 3.05
C SER A 811 15.48 -21.24 2.29
N SER A 812 15.91 -22.32 2.93
CA SER A 812 15.91 -23.67 2.35
C SER A 812 14.50 -24.18 1.98
N ALA A 813 13.45 -23.63 2.59
CA ALA A 813 12.05 -23.99 2.22
C ALA A 813 11.69 -23.55 0.80
N PHE A 814 12.48 -22.65 0.19
CA PHE A 814 12.22 -22.07 -1.12
C PHE A 814 13.32 -22.40 -2.15
N GLU A 815 14.29 -23.22 -1.76
CA GLU A 815 15.37 -23.64 -2.67
C GLU A 815 14.82 -24.56 -3.78
N GLY A 816 15.21 -24.28 -5.02
CA GLY A 816 14.77 -25.05 -6.17
C GLY A 816 13.39 -24.67 -6.70
N GLN A 817 12.76 -23.63 -6.16
CA GLN A 817 11.43 -23.16 -6.57
C GLN A 817 11.45 -21.68 -6.94
N PRO A 818 12.22 -21.28 -7.98
CA PRO A 818 12.32 -19.85 -8.34
C PRO A 818 10.99 -19.26 -8.85
N GLU A 819 10.13 -20.08 -9.45
CA GLU A 819 8.88 -19.63 -10.06
C GLU A 819 7.80 -19.18 -9.06
N ILE A 820 7.91 -19.58 -7.79
CA ILE A 820 6.92 -19.16 -6.78
C ILE A 820 6.88 -17.63 -6.57
N TRP A 821 7.94 -16.92 -6.95
CA TRP A 821 7.99 -15.45 -6.85
C TRP A 821 7.52 -14.75 -8.13
N SER A 822 7.25 -15.52 -9.21
CA SER A 822 6.70 -15.02 -10.47
C SER A 822 5.17 -15.01 -10.43
N HIS A 823 4.53 -14.02 -11.04
CA HIS A 823 3.07 -13.98 -11.23
C HIS A 823 2.64 -14.72 -12.48
N VAL A 824 3.52 -14.80 -13.47
CA VAL A 824 3.29 -15.55 -14.71
C VAL A 824 4.01 -16.88 -14.55
N THR A 825 3.24 -17.94 -14.45
CA THR A 825 3.76 -19.30 -14.25
C THR A 825 2.72 -20.34 -14.67
N GLN A 826 3.20 -21.48 -15.12
CA GLN A 826 2.36 -22.65 -15.39
C GLN A 826 2.70 -23.82 -14.45
N ASP A 827 3.68 -23.64 -13.55
CA ASP A 827 4.00 -24.65 -12.53
C ASP A 827 2.85 -24.78 -11.53
N PRO A 828 2.24 -25.97 -11.36
CA PRO A 828 1.09 -26.13 -10.45
C PRO A 828 1.38 -25.72 -9.00
N GLY A 829 2.60 -26.00 -8.52
CA GLY A 829 2.99 -25.60 -7.17
C GLY A 829 3.05 -24.07 -6.99
N ALA A 830 3.65 -23.37 -7.96
CA ALA A 830 3.73 -21.91 -7.98
C ALA A 830 2.33 -21.28 -8.14
N LEU A 831 1.48 -21.84 -9.00
CA LEU A 831 0.06 -21.41 -9.16
C LEU A 831 -0.68 -21.49 -7.81
N ARG A 832 -0.56 -22.65 -7.11
CA ARG A 832 -1.18 -22.86 -5.79
C ARG A 832 -0.65 -21.86 -4.76
N PHE A 833 0.68 -21.71 -4.68
CA PHE A 833 1.32 -20.77 -3.75
C PHE A 833 0.83 -19.34 -4.00
N ASN A 834 0.87 -18.89 -5.26
CA ASN A 834 0.46 -17.53 -5.63
C ASN A 834 -1.04 -17.31 -5.36
N SER A 835 -1.91 -18.25 -5.71
CA SER A 835 -3.34 -18.16 -5.43
C SER A 835 -3.60 -17.99 -3.92
N MET A 836 -3.02 -18.86 -3.09
CA MET A 836 -3.16 -18.80 -1.63
C MET A 836 -2.65 -17.48 -1.06
N ARG A 837 -1.44 -17.09 -1.47
CA ARG A 837 -0.77 -15.88 -0.95
C ARG A 837 -1.54 -14.63 -1.31
N LEU A 838 -1.98 -14.49 -2.57
CA LEU A 838 -2.69 -13.31 -3.05
C LEU A 838 -4.09 -13.20 -2.45
N TYR A 839 -4.85 -14.31 -2.38
CA TYR A 839 -6.14 -14.33 -1.65
C TYR A 839 -5.94 -13.94 -0.18
N GLY A 840 -4.89 -14.46 0.46
CA GLY A 840 -4.56 -14.15 1.86
C GLY A 840 -4.26 -12.67 2.09
N ILE A 841 -3.48 -12.05 1.20
CA ILE A 841 -3.14 -10.62 1.25
C ILE A 841 -4.41 -9.76 1.07
N VAL A 842 -5.22 -10.07 0.05
CA VAL A 842 -6.47 -9.32 -0.21
C VAL A 842 -7.41 -9.43 0.98
N TRP A 843 -7.58 -10.63 1.55
CA TRP A 843 -8.44 -10.86 2.71
C TRP A 843 -7.94 -10.12 3.97
N ALA A 844 -6.62 -10.11 4.20
CA ALA A 844 -6.02 -9.43 5.35
C ALA A 844 -6.21 -7.91 5.27
N THR A 845 -6.12 -7.33 4.07
CA THR A 845 -6.20 -5.87 3.87
C THR A 845 -7.63 -5.36 3.77
N ASN A 846 -8.57 -6.20 3.28
CA ASN A 846 -9.95 -5.75 3.03
C ASN A 846 -10.98 -6.85 3.37
N PRO A 847 -11.59 -6.81 4.56
CA PRO A 847 -12.56 -7.81 4.99
C PRO A 847 -13.91 -7.72 4.25
N THR A 848 -14.12 -6.73 3.38
CA THR A 848 -15.30 -6.67 2.53
C THR A 848 -15.16 -7.52 1.27
N THR A 849 -13.93 -7.89 0.89
CA THR A 849 -13.64 -8.75 -0.27
C THR A 849 -13.80 -10.22 0.12
N VAL A 850 -15.04 -10.63 0.38
CA VAL A 850 -15.37 -11.96 0.93
C VAL A 850 -14.96 -13.10 -0.01
N SER A 851 -14.96 -12.87 -1.34
CA SER A 851 -14.50 -13.87 -2.33
C SER A 851 -13.06 -14.35 -2.04
N SER A 852 -12.19 -13.46 -1.53
CA SER A 852 -10.81 -13.82 -1.18
C SER A 852 -10.75 -14.75 0.03
N ALA A 853 -11.65 -14.60 1.02
CA ALA A 853 -11.75 -15.52 2.16
C ALA A 853 -12.15 -16.93 1.72
N PHE A 854 -13.17 -17.01 0.85
CA PHE A 854 -13.63 -18.31 0.32
C PHE A 854 -12.60 -18.94 -0.63
N GLY A 855 -11.93 -18.13 -1.46
CA GLY A 855 -10.83 -18.59 -2.32
C GLY A 855 -9.68 -19.16 -1.49
N LEU A 856 -9.21 -18.43 -0.50
CA LEU A 856 -8.16 -18.93 0.42
C LEU A 856 -8.60 -20.21 1.12
N ALA A 857 -9.86 -20.28 1.56
CA ALA A 857 -10.40 -21.47 2.24
C ALA A 857 -10.43 -22.69 1.32
N ARG A 858 -10.78 -22.54 0.03
CA ARG A 858 -10.73 -23.62 -0.97
C ARG A 858 -9.29 -24.11 -1.18
N GLN A 859 -8.34 -23.18 -1.37
CA GLN A 859 -6.94 -23.54 -1.59
C GLN A 859 -6.32 -24.21 -0.35
N LEU A 860 -6.64 -23.73 0.87
CA LEU A 860 -6.19 -24.34 2.13
C LEU A 860 -6.78 -25.76 2.30
N ARG A 861 -8.04 -25.96 1.88
CA ARG A 861 -8.68 -27.28 1.90
C ARG A 861 -7.94 -28.25 0.97
N ALA A 862 -7.64 -27.82 -0.24
CA ALA A 862 -6.89 -28.63 -1.21
C ALA A 862 -5.52 -29.05 -0.68
N GLU A 863 -4.87 -28.20 0.15
CA GLU A 863 -3.61 -28.50 0.83
C GLU A 863 -3.80 -29.25 2.17
N GLY A 864 -5.01 -29.76 2.44
CA GLY A 864 -5.30 -30.51 3.68
C GLY A 864 -5.30 -29.66 4.95
N GLN A 865 -5.22 -28.32 4.83
CA GLN A 865 -5.14 -27.39 5.98
C GLN A 865 -6.54 -26.99 6.45
N VAL A 866 -7.38 -27.97 6.78
CA VAL A 866 -8.81 -27.76 7.11
C VAL A 866 -9.02 -26.78 8.27
N GLU A 867 -8.20 -26.86 9.32
CA GLU A 867 -8.35 -25.97 10.48
C GLU A 867 -8.08 -24.51 10.12
N LEU A 868 -7.12 -24.26 9.23
CA LEU A 868 -6.83 -22.91 8.72
C LEU A 868 -7.92 -22.42 7.77
N SER A 869 -8.47 -23.33 6.95
CA SER A 869 -9.63 -23.03 6.09
C SER A 869 -10.83 -22.57 6.94
N VAL A 870 -11.16 -23.31 8.00
CA VAL A 870 -12.23 -22.95 8.95
C VAL A 870 -11.91 -21.61 9.64
N ALA A 871 -10.68 -21.44 10.16
CA ALA A 871 -10.26 -20.20 10.85
C ALA A 871 -10.30 -18.98 9.92
N THR A 872 -10.05 -19.16 8.63
CA THR A 872 -10.15 -18.09 7.62
C THR A 872 -11.61 -17.62 7.48
N LEU A 873 -12.54 -18.58 7.35
CA LEU A 873 -13.97 -18.27 7.19
C LEU A 873 -14.61 -17.72 8.49
N ASP A 874 -14.09 -18.13 9.66
CA ASP A 874 -14.54 -17.61 10.97
C ASP A 874 -14.27 -16.11 11.13
N LYS A 875 -13.36 -15.54 10.33
CA LYS A 875 -13.09 -14.09 10.32
C LYS A 875 -14.10 -13.28 9.50
N VAL A 876 -15.02 -13.94 8.78
CA VAL A 876 -16.08 -13.23 8.04
C VAL A 876 -16.99 -12.54 9.05
N PRO A 877 -17.16 -11.20 8.97
CA PRO A 877 -17.93 -10.46 9.99
C PRO A 877 -19.38 -10.93 10.10
N ASN A 878 -19.90 -10.97 11.32
CA ASN A 878 -21.30 -11.35 11.60
C ASN A 878 -22.31 -10.45 10.87
N ALA A 879 -21.97 -9.21 10.63
CA ALA A 879 -22.80 -8.24 9.90
C ALA A 879 -22.80 -8.49 8.37
N SER A 880 -21.90 -9.33 7.85
CA SER A 880 -21.84 -9.64 6.43
C SER A 880 -23.04 -10.51 6.00
N ARG A 881 -23.65 -10.19 4.85
CA ARG A 881 -24.67 -11.04 4.22
C ARG A 881 -24.14 -12.46 3.90
N HIS A 882 -22.82 -12.63 3.86
CA HIS A 882 -22.16 -13.92 3.57
C HIS A 882 -21.81 -14.70 4.85
N PHE A 883 -22.03 -14.13 6.04
CA PHE A 883 -21.70 -14.79 7.33
C PHE A 883 -22.34 -16.20 7.44
N ARG A 884 -23.64 -16.29 7.13
CA ARG A 884 -24.35 -17.58 7.19
C ARG A 884 -23.74 -18.61 6.22
N MET A 885 -23.41 -18.16 5.01
CA MET A 885 -22.78 -19.03 4.01
C MET A 885 -21.39 -19.50 4.46
N ALA A 886 -20.62 -18.59 5.08
CA ALA A 886 -19.31 -18.94 5.67
C ALA A 886 -19.47 -19.97 6.79
N LEU A 887 -20.43 -19.77 7.69
CA LEU A 887 -20.71 -20.71 8.79
C LEU A 887 -21.08 -22.11 8.26
N LEU A 888 -21.98 -22.19 7.29
CA LEU A 888 -22.39 -23.48 6.67
C LEU A 888 -21.20 -24.14 5.95
N THR A 889 -20.36 -23.35 5.26
CA THR A 889 -19.15 -23.84 4.62
C THR A 889 -18.18 -24.43 5.65
N THR A 890 -18.00 -23.77 6.83
CA THR A 890 -17.12 -24.32 7.87
C THR A 890 -17.65 -25.65 8.42
N VAL A 891 -18.97 -25.82 8.53
CA VAL A 891 -19.58 -27.11 8.93
C VAL A 891 -19.17 -28.21 7.96
N LEU A 892 -19.34 -27.95 6.65
CA LEU A 892 -18.98 -28.92 5.61
C LEU A 892 -17.46 -29.18 5.56
N GLN A 893 -16.63 -28.14 5.69
CA GLN A 893 -15.17 -28.27 5.72
C GLN A 893 -14.68 -29.19 6.86
N LEU A 894 -15.31 -29.14 8.03
CA LEU A 894 -14.94 -29.92 9.21
C LEU A 894 -15.17 -31.42 9.01
N ILE A 895 -16.03 -31.81 8.08
CA ILE A 895 -16.41 -33.20 7.85
C ILE A 895 -15.90 -33.77 6.50
N VAL A 896 -14.92 -33.09 5.86
CA VAL A 896 -14.30 -33.58 4.63
C VAL A 896 -13.15 -34.53 4.98
N HIS A 897 -11.92 -34.14 4.97
CA HIS A 897 -10.77 -35.04 5.12
C HIS A 897 -10.42 -35.32 6.60
N ASN A 898 -9.84 -36.48 6.87
CA ASN A 898 -9.27 -36.87 8.18
C ASN A 898 -10.27 -36.70 9.32
N LEU A 899 -11.41 -37.41 9.21
CA LEU A 899 -12.51 -37.35 10.18
C LEU A 899 -12.02 -37.66 11.60
N SER A 900 -12.45 -36.86 12.56
CA SER A 900 -12.24 -37.11 13.98
C SER A 900 -13.51 -36.77 14.75
N GLU A 901 -13.73 -37.47 15.89
CA GLU A 901 -14.88 -37.22 16.76
C GLU A 901 -15.01 -35.74 17.14
N SER A 902 -13.89 -35.08 17.45
CA SER A 902 -13.88 -33.69 17.86
C SER A 902 -14.34 -32.74 16.75
N ARG A 903 -13.90 -32.99 15.50
CA ARG A 903 -14.32 -32.19 14.32
C ARG A 903 -15.79 -32.38 14.00
N ILE A 904 -16.27 -33.64 14.01
CA ILE A 904 -17.70 -33.98 13.77
C ILE A 904 -18.59 -33.30 14.83
N ARG A 905 -18.23 -33.37 16.10
CA ARG A 905 -18.97 -32.72 17.18
C ARG A 905 -18.95 -31.19 17.03
N ARG A 906 -17.83 -30.61 16.58
CA ARG A 906 -17.73 -29.17 16.31
C ARG A 906 -18.63 -28.78 15.14
N ALA A 907 -18.67 -29.59 14.09
CA ALA A 907 -19.56 -29.39 12.94
C ALA A 907 -21.03 -29.41 13.37
N ALA A 908 -21.42 -30.39 14.20
CA ALA A 908 -22.80 -30.50 14.72
C ALA A 908 -23.17 -29.26 15.54
N ARG A 909 -22.33 -28.84 16.50
CA ARG A 909 -22.58 -27.64 17.32
C ARG A 909 -22.75 -26.39 16.48
N ARG A 910 -21.88 -26.20 15.47
CA ARG A 910 -21.95 -25.06 14.55
C ARG A 910 -23.27 -25.08 13.75
N LEU A 911 -23.73 -26.27 13.32
CA LEU A 911 -24.99 -26.37 12.60
C LEU A 911 -26.18 -26.06 13.51
N GLU A 912 -26.11 -26.43 14.80
CA GLU A 912 -27.15 -26.12 15.81
C GLU A 912 -27.28 -24.59 16.06
N GLU A 913 -26.24 -23.82 15.79
CA GLU A 913 -26.26 -22.34 15.86
C GLU A 913 -27.04 -21.72 14.69
N VAL A 914 -27.24 -22.49 13.61
CA VAL A 914 -27.96 -22.02 12.42
C VAL A 914 -29.46 -22.19 12.65
N PRO A 915 -30.29 -21.16 12.32
CA PRO A 915 -31.75 -21.33 12.43
C PRO A 915 -32.28 -22.54 11.64
N THR A 916 -33.17 -23.30 12.24
CA THR A 916 -33.74 -24.53 11.62
C THR A 916 -34.58 -24.25 10.37
N ASN A 917 -34.93 -23.00 10.09
CA ASN A 917 -35.62 -22.60 8.87
C ASN A 917 -34.64 -22.33 7.71
N GLU A 918 -33.32 -22.54 7.92
CA GLU A 918 -32.35 -22.53 6.82
C GLU A 918 -32.74 -23.62 5.80
N PRO A 919 -32.90 -23.27 4.51
CA PRO A 919 -33.35 -24.26 3.51
C PRO A 919 -32.47 -25.52 3.41
N ARG A 920 -31.15 -25.37 3.70
CA ARG A 920 -30.20 -26.50 3.56
C ARG A 920 -29.84 -27.15 4.90
N PHE A 921 -30.56 -26.83 5.97
CA PHE A 921 -30.28 -27.36 7.33
C PHE A 921 -30.32 -28.92 7.32
N LEU A 922 -31.35 -29.51 6.72
CA LEU A 922 -31.52 -30.99 6.69
C LEU A 922 -30.45 -31.68 5.84
N GLN A 923 -30.09 -31.10 4.69
CA GLN A 923 -29.02 -31.65 3.84
C GLN A 923 -27.71 -31.73 4.57
N ILE A 924 -27.33 -30.60 5.22
CA ILE A 924 -26.04 -30.47 5.96
C ILE A 924 -26.10 -31.38 7.21
N LYS A 925 -27.25 -31.50 7.89
CA LYS A 925 -27.44 -32.42 9.03
C LYS A 925 -27.21 -33.86 8.60
N ILE A 926 -27.76 -34.27 7.43
CA ILE A 926 -27.53 -35.59 6.83
C ILE A 926 -26.00 -35.80 6.61
N ALA A 927 -25.29 -34.80 6.06
CA ALA A 927 -23.84 -34.90 5.81
C ALA A 927 -23.07 -35.10 7.11
N VAL A 928 -23.39 -34.34 8.17
CA VAL A 928 -22.72 -34.46 9.49
C VAL A 928 -23.00 -35.83 10.13
N ILE A 929 -24.26 -36.32 10.10
CA ILE A 929 -24.63 -37.63 10.67
C ILE A 929 -23.90 -38.72 9.90
N SER A 930 -23.86 -38.62 8.55
CA SER A 930 -23.16 -39.57 7.68
C SER A 930 -21.68 -39.64 7.97
N ALA A 931 -21.03 -38.47 8.11
CA ALA A 931 -19.61 -38.36 8.50
C ALA A 931 -19.36 -39.05 9.86
N GLY A 932 -20.29 -38.85 10.83
CA GLY A 932 -20.21 -39.50 12.13
C GLY A 932 -20.33 -41.04 12.03
N LEU A 933 -21.25 -41.54 11.21
CA LEU A 933 -21.42 -42.95 10.97
C LEU A 933 -20.19 -43.57 10.27
N ASN A 934 -19.66 -42.89 9.28
CA ASN A 934 -18.46 -43.35 8.56
C ASN A 934 -17.21 -43.31 9.44
N PHE A 935 -17.04 -42.28 10.30
CA PHE A 935 -15.99 -42.25 11.30
C PHE A 935 -16.02 -43.52 12.18
N LEU A 936 -17.20 -43.90 12.71
CA LEU A 936 -17.36 -45.10 13.52
C LEU A 936 -17.08 -46.40 12.74
N ARG A 937 -17.54 -46.47 11.46
CA ARG A 937 -17.31 -47.63 10.60
C ARG A 937 -15.81 -47.77 10.25
N ASN A 938 -15.17 -46.71 9.81
CA ASN A 938 -13.78 -46.74 9.36
C ASN A 938 -12.81 -47.03 10.53
N ALA A 939 -13.17 -46.61 11.74
CA ALA A 939 -12.41 -46.90 12.96
C ALA A 939 -12.83 -48.22 13.64
N ASP A 940 -13.78 -48.96 13.07
CA ASP A 940 -14.39 -50.16 13.64
C ASP A 940 -14.89 -49.96 15.09
N LEU A 941 -15.55 -48.85 15.32
CA LEU A 941 -16.07 -48.47 16.64
C LEU A 941 -17.59 -48.66 16.68
N ALA A 942 -18.11 -49.30 17.75
CA ALA A 942 -19.56 -49.36 17.97
C ALA A 942 -20.16 -48.04 18.45
N ARG A 943 -19.34 -47.21 19.10
CA ARG A 943 -19.75 -45.90 19.66
C ARG A 943 -18.55 -44.93 19.75
N ALA A 944 -18.85 -43.70 19.82
CA ALA A 944 -17.87 -42.62 20.07
C ALA A 944 -17.25 -42.72 21.48
N SER A 945 -16.10 -42.11 21.70
CA SER A 945 -15.36 -42.11 22.97
C SER A 945 -16.16 -41.34 24.04
N SER A 946 -16.73 -40.21 23.66
CA SER A 946 -17.57 -39.41 24.58
C SER A 946 -19.00 -39.96 24.59
N PRO A 947 -19.66 -40.04 25.74
CA PRO A 947 -21.05 -40.52 25.82
C PRO A 947 -22.10 -39.54 25.28
N ASN A 948 -21.69 -38.29 24.99
CA ASN A 948 -22.61 -37.22 24.54
C ASN A 948 -23.20 -37.57 23.17
N ASP A 949 -24.47 -37.21 22.99
CA ASP A 949 -25.17 -37.42 21.72
C ASP A 949 -24.60 -36.52 20.61
N LEU A 950 -24.83 -36.89 19.37
CA LEU A 950 -24.61 -36.06 18.17
C LEU A 950 -25.98 -35.56 17.70
N PHE A 951 -26.22 -34.27 17.81
CA PHE A 951 -27.58 -33.74 17.77
C PHE A 951 -28.43 -34.48 18.84
N GLU A 952 -29.66 -34.90 18.52
CA GLU A 952 -30.56 -35.66 19.42
C GLU A 952 -30.34 -37.16 19.38
N TYR A 953 -29.27 -37.66 18.72
CA TYR A 953 -29.04 -39.10 18.54
C TYR A 953 -27.80 -39.58 19.25
N ALA A 954 -27.89 -40.72 19.94
CA ALA A 954 -26.72 -41.38 20.54
C ALA A 954 -25.61 -41.57 19.47
N PHE A 955 -24.39 -41.14 19.77
CA PHE A 955 -23.24 -41.24 18.85
C PHE A 955 -22.73 -42.70 18.85
N THR A 956 -23.61 -43.58 18.31
CA THR A 956 -23.39 -45.03 18.09
C THR A 956 -23.82 -45.33 16.67
N GLN A 957 -23.31 -46.42 16.10
CA GLN A 957 -23.73 -46.85 14.74
C GLN A 957 -25.24 -46.98 14.64
N ARG A 958 -25.91 -47.56 15.67
CA ARG A 958 -27.38 -47.71 15.68
C ARG A 958 -28.11 -46.37 15.80
N GLY A 959 -27.64 -45.50 16.73
CA GLY A 959 -28.26 -44.17 16.96
C GLY A 959 -28.18 -43.30 15.71
N LEU A 960 -26.98 -43.24 15.10
CA LEU A 960 -26.76 -42.44 13.89
C LEU A 960 -27.55 -42.93 12.69
N ARG A 961 -27.68 -44.27 12.51
CA ARG A 961 -28.54 -44.88 11.49
C ARG A 961 -29.99 -44.47 11.69
N THR A 962 -30.48 -44.43 12.95
CA THR A 962 -31.82 -43.95 13.24
C THR A 962 -31.97 -42.49 12.86
N GLY A 963 -31.03 -41.62 13.31
CA GLY A 963 -31.03 -40.19 13.01
C GLY A 963 -30.98 -39.91 11.52
N LEU A 964 -30.13 -40.63 10.79
CA LEU A 964 -30.01 -40.51 9.34
C LEU A 964 -31.32 -40.84 8.64
N ALA A 965 -31.96 -41.96 9.02
CA ALA A 965 -33.23 -42.40 8.45
C ALA A 965 -34.37 -41.41 8.72
N GLU A 966 -34.41 -40.84 9.91
CA GLU A 966 -35.41 -39.82 10.28
C GLU A 966 -35.19 -38.49 9.54
N THR A 967 -33.94 -38.04 9.43
CA THR A 967 -33.59 -36.79 8.73
C THR A 967 -33.85 -36.92 7.22
N LEU A 968 -33.50 -38.08 6.61
CA LEU A 968 -33.81 -38.36 5.19
C LEU A 968 -35.33 -38.32 4.93
N ARG A 969 -36.13 -38.87 5.83
CA ARG A 969 -37.61 -38.80 5.71
C ARG A 969 -38.13 -37.37 5.87
N ALA A 970 -37.51 -36.60 6.72
CA ALA A 970 -37.84 -35.16 6.89
C ALA A 970 -37.49 -34.40 5.58
N LEU A 971 -36.32 -34.67 5.00
CA LEU A 971 -35.90 -34.06 3.74
C LEU A 971 -36.80 -34.47 2.58
N ALA A 972 -37.19 -35.76 2.54
CA ALA A 972 -38.13 -36.30 1.51
C ALA A 972 -39.45 -35.52 1.47
N ARG A 973 -39.94 -35.03 2.61
CA ARG A 973 -41.15 -34.19 2.66
C ARG A 973 -40.97 -32.81 2.00
N GLN A 974 -39.72 -32.33 1.92
CA GLN A 974 -39.39 -31.05 1.29
C GLN A 974 -39.02 -31.17 -0.18
N ALA A 975 -38.63 -32.37 -0.64
CA ALA A 975 -38.18 -32.59 -2.02
C ALA A 975 -39.32 -32.26 -3.02
N PRO A 976 -39.06 -31.44 -4.05
CA PRO A 976 -40.13 -30.98 -4.96
C PRO A 976 -40.61 -32.05 -5.90
N PHE A 977 -39.75 -32.98 -6.33
CA PHE A 977 -40.07 -34.00 -7.34
C PHE A 977 -40.33 -35.36 -6.68
N SER A 978 -41.40 -36.04 -7.11
CA SER A 978 -41.82 -37.36 -6.60
C SER A 978 -40.68 -38.40 -6.70
N ARG A 979 -39.95 -38.39 -7.81
CA ARG A 979 -38.80 -39.28 -8.04
C ARG A 979 -37.77 -39.19 -6.89
N HIS A 980 -37.34 -38.01 -6.58
CA HIS A 980 -36.33 -37.79 -5.52
C HIS A 980 -36.89 -38.02 -4.13
N ARG A 981 -38.19 -37.70 -3.93
CA ARG A 981 -38.92 -38.04 -2.69
C ARG A 981 -38.90 -39.56 -2.40
N TYR A 982 -39.18 -40.36 -3.41
CA TYR A 982 -39.14 -41.82 -3.26
C TYR A 982 -37.72 -42.33 -3.04
N ALA A 983 -36.74 -41.80 -3.79
CA ALA A 983 -35.33 -42.18 -3.64
C ALA A 983 -34.86 -41.92 -2.20
N LEU A 984 -35.13 -40.72 -1.63
CA LEU A 984 -34.78 -40.38 -0.25
C LEU A 984 -35.49 -41.31 0.78
N VAL A 985 -36.74 -41.70 0.55
CA VAL A 985 -37.46 -42.64 1.42
C VAL A 985 -36.82 -44.03 1.34
N ASP A 986 -36.46 -44.49 0.15
CA ASP A 986 -35.83 -45.79 -0.06
C ASP A 986 -34.43 -45.81 0.62
N LEU A 987 -33.65 -44.75 0.47
CA LEU A 987 -32.38 -44.61 1.17
C LEU A 987 -32.59 -44.63 2.70
N ALA A 988 -33.61 -43.92 3.21
CA ALA A 988 -33.94 -43.94 4.64
C ALA A 988 -34.30 -45.37 5.12
N ASN A 989 -34.96 -46.16 4.30
CA ASN A 989 -35.32 -47.55 4.64
C ASN A 989 -34.10 -48.49 4.65
N GLN A 990 -33.15 -48.27 3.76
CA GLN A 990 -31.90 -49.06 3.71
C GLN A 990 -31.02 -48.76 4.93
N VAL A 991 -30.88 -47.45 5.29
CA VAL A 991 -30.00 -47.04 6.35
C VAL A 991 -30.50 -47.40 7.74
N ARG A 992 -31.81 -47.42 7.97
CA ARG A 992 -32.39 -47.65 9.30
C ARG A 992 -31.90 -48.96 9.93
N PRO A 993 -31.72 -49.00 11.28
CA PRO A 993 -31.32 -50.25 11.96
C PRO A 993 -32.36 -51.37 11.75
N ILE A 994 -31.88 -52.57 11.51
CA ILE A 994 -32.75 -53.76 11.49
C ILE A 994 -33.23 -54.03 12.92
N THR A 995 -34.52 -54.02 13.14
CA THR A 995 -35.13 -54.37 14.41
C THR A 995 -35.75 -55.78 14.27
N THR A 996 -35.23 -56.70 15.06
CA THR A 996 -35.81 -58.06 15.21
C THR A 996 -36.90 -58.00 16.28
N PHE A 997 -38.02 -57.36 16.01
CA PHE A 997 -39.17 -57.06 16.86
C PHE A 997 -39.25 -55.67 17.43
#